data_3c3e70d5235da93f07c1e721d822239d
#
_entry.id   3c3e70d5235da93f07c1e721d822239d
#
_cell.length_a   1.000
_cell.length_b   1.000
_cell.length_c   1.000
_cell.angle_alpha   90.00
_cell.angle_beta   90.00
_cell.angle_gamma   90.00
#
_symmetry.space_group_name_H-M   'P 1'
#
loop_
_entity.id
_entity.type
_entity.pdbx_description
1 polymer ?
#
loop_
_entity_poly.entity_id
_entity_poly.type
_entity_poly.pdbx_seq_one_letter_code
_entity_poly.pdbx_strand_id
1 'polypeptide(L)'
;MTKSCSSIDRGNSAADKSVHLMLAFRLSALAIFAAAAFSTQGEVLVYDGFHSADYNNVAADKNVEASTTFTAGHTIGIGSSKWNKMSGTQIRVFGENYGLSIPQAMTDFGFTAIGGSIGCNPGSNNSQMRSMYHSLATDVLHASAGTTLYVRMLVNLESAAGARLTARDKLVANDGNYYACGFCIAPSSGDSHLLTHTRSAIAFLLWRNNDNQYVLSFGHTTAAEATSTFYPLVAGITLGETYVCYAEIQVDAGSDANEIVRAGAVKASDFTGAVPWAALGGTSDSVETQLISASAYPTVMAVAGPYGTNGGKFRADEIVVGTEMKDILPVGGVFAISPTGAPTVEMNAFSTDWILVADQGVTANAGLVWSTDESFAIAATNSLGTGLAADTRTASLTGLEPDTTYWWKIYADNGTETVETSVGSFTTRGAPIFGTMTATVTGESAVFSVELAEAALTNTLVTPVSVFYGTDGQTWTELPLGSSATATNFSETVESLGYGVAYKWFARATATMEGGRVLSVGTVTNSFLTLWNGEMYVNADASNATTPYATPETAAKTIAAALTVADDGATIHVAPGLYAISSPLEVRTGIRILGDDPDPSRTIVSNTTGTSNANQNKRVFILRHADALVANITMQKGEGYSNNQGGNFYISAVGGMISNCVVEAGYTRDNAQGAGAYLDGGIVTHTVFRRNWSGSASANWDKGRAGLLVLNNSARCENCLFAGNNQYRAVRLINLNGTSVMRNCTIVNCSLSVTNEDCSSWSALNIASGVMVQNVVIAGVTNTVDGAKCKPTGTRANFVNGALDSSIEGTTFPADTIVGAAESFFKDYANGDYTPASGGPLYNAGANYEGMASVDLAGNKRLVGSRIDIGCYEARSSSLVLIVR
;
A
#
# COMPACT_ATOMS: atom_id res chain seq x y z
N MET A 1 -25.40 -2.52 -45.77
CA MET A 1 -26.28 -1.36 -45.63
C MET A 1 -25.91 -0.60 -44.37
N THR A 2 -25.32 0.53 -44.62
CA THR A 2 -24.83 1.52 -43.66
C THR A 2 -25.98 2.20 -42.91
N LYS A 3 -25.82 2.40 -41.58
CA LYS A 3 -26.42 3.58 -40.94
C LYS A 3 -25.55 4.01 -39.74
N SER A 4 -24.98 5.13 -39.95
CA SER A 4 -24.49 6.24 -39.16
C SER A 4 -25.03 6.36 -37.74
N CYS A 5 -24.12 6.57 -36.77
CA CYS A 5 -24.36 7.11 -35.45
C CYS A 5 -24.11 8.62 -35.47
N SER A 6 -25.10 9.39 -35.07
CA SER A 6 -25.08 10.82 -34.91
C SER A 6 -24.33 11.25 -33.63
N SER A 7 -23.53 12.29 -33.78
CA SER A 7 -22.87 13.08 -32.74
C SER A 7 -23.85 13.72 -31.77
N ILE A 8 -23.53 13.62 -30.47
CA ILE A 8 -24.15 14.47 -29.44
C ILE A 8 -23.14 15.56 -29.08
N ASP A 9 -23.56 16.76 -29.42
CA ASP A 9 -22.91 18.03 -29.09
C ASP A 9 -23.01 18.29 -27.57
N ARG A 10 -21.88 18.52 -26.90
CA ARG A 10 -21.85 18.98 -25.51
C ARG A 10 -21.49 20.44 -25.50
N GLY A 11 -22.50 21.26 -25.23
CA GLY A 11 -22.33 22.68 -24.97
C GLY A 11 -21.38 22.94 -23.80
N ASN A 12 -20.31 23.67 -24.04
CA ASN A 12 -19.42 24.25 -23.05
C ASN A 12 -20.18 25.33 -22.29
N SER A 13 -20.36 25.15 -20.99
CA SER A 13 -20.94 26.17 -20.11
C SER A 13 -19.92 27.29 -19.83
N ALA A 14 -20.40 28.52 -19.84
CA ALA A 14 -19.60 29.74 -19.64
C ALA A 14 -18.92 29.87 -18.28
N ALA A 15 -19.13 28.92 -17.38
CA ALA A 15 -18.50 28.90 -16.05
C ALA A 15 -17.02 28.44 -16.06
N ASP A 16 -16.60 27.68 -17.07
CA ASP A 16 -15.23 27.14 -17.11
C ASP A 16 -14.20 28.13 -17.67
N LYS A 17 -14.66 29.17 -18.38
CA LYS A 17 -13.77 30.22 -18.90
C LYS A 17 -13.43 31.30 -17.88
N SER A 18 -14.23 31.46 -16.81
CA SER A 18 -13.97 32.47 -15.78
C SER A 18 -12.90 32.02 -14.77
N VAL A 19 -12.78 30.71 -14.53
CA VAL A 19 -11.77 30.17 -13.59
C VAL A 19 -10.36 30.22 -14.20
N HIS A 20 -10.23 29.97 -15.50
CA HIS A 20 -8.94 30.04 -16.19
C HIS A 20 -8.46 31.48 -16.40
N LEU A 21 -9.37 32.44 -16.53
CA LEU A 21 -9.00 33.85 -16.65
C LEU A 21 -8.59 34.46 -15.31
N MET A 22 -9.17 34.01 -14.20
CA MET A 22 -8.75 34.45 -12.86
C MET A 22 -7.40 33.85 -12.44
N LEU A 23 -7.08 32.63 -12.88
CA LEU A 23 -5.77 32.04 -12.60
C LEU A 23 -4.63 32.70 -13.41
N ALA A 24 -4.92 33.08 -14.66
CA ALA A 24 -3.97 33.80 -15.50
C ALA A 24 -3.74 35.25 -15.02
N PHE A 25 -4.77 35.92 -14.47
CA PHE A 25 -4.60 37.25 -13.87
C PHE A 25 -3.89 37.24 -12.51
N ARG A 26 -4.00 36.15 -11.74
CA ARG A 26 -3.24 36.00 -10.48
C ARG A 26 -1.77 35.68 -10.72
N LEU A 27 -1.42 34.93 -11.75
CA LEU A 27 -0.04 34.65 -12.12
C LEU A 27 0.67 35.87 -12.75
N SER A 28 -0.04 36.71 -13.51
CA SER A 28 0.54 37.92 -14.06
C SER A 28 0.63 39.09 -13.04
N ALA A 29 -0.25 39.13 -12.04
CA ALA A 29 -0.13 40.07 -10.93
C ALA A 29 0.99 39.70 -9.97
N LEU A 30 1.30 38.42 -9.76
CA LEU A 30 2.41 37.97 -8.94
C LEU A 30 3.78 38.26 -9.61
N ALA A 31 3.86 38.21 -10.94
CA ALA A 31 5.06 38.55 -11.68
C ALA A 31 5.32 40.09 -11.76
N ILE A 32 4.28 40.91 -11.58
CA ILE A 32 4.43 42.40 -11.60
C ILE A 32 4.72 42.92 -10.18
N PHE A 33 4.30 42.23 -9.11
CA PHE A 33 4.64 42.63 -7.74
C PHE A 33 6.02 42.12 -7.30
N ALA A 34 6.57 41.07 -7.89
CA ALA A 34 7.95 40.61 -7.65
C ALA A 34 9.00 41.56 -8.25
N ALA A 35 8.61 42.47 -9.17
CA ALA A 35 9.52 43.45 -9.77
C ALA A 35 9.51 44.84 -9.09
N ALA A 36 8.72 45.03 -8.03
CA ALA A 36 8.55 46.39 -7.42
C ALA A 36 8.87 46.46 -5.91
N ALA A 37 9.44 45.41 -5.34
CA ALA A 37 9.86 45.43 -3.91
C ALA A 37 11.30 44.96 -3.74
N PHE A 38 12.24 45.52 -4.51
CA PHE A 38 13.62 45.53 -4.09
C PHE A 38 13.80 46.70 -3.11
N SER A 39 13.63 46.36 -1.83
CA SER A 39 13.98 47.28 -0.76
C SER A 39 15.47 47.52 -0.76
N THR A 40 15.86 48.68 -0.32
CA THR A 40 17.24 49.18 -0.12
C THR A 40 18.02 48.44 0.98
N GLN A 41 17.78 47.17 1.18
CA GLN A 41 18.56 46.33 2.10
C GLN A 41 19.39 45.32 1.29
N GLY A 42 20.67 45.22 1.67
CA GLY A 42 21.58 44.27 1.05
C GLY A 42 21.02 42.81 1.13
N GLU A 43 21.27 42.07 0.09
CA GLU A 43 20.79 40.70 -0.06
C GLU A 43 21.94 39.75 -0.34
N VAL A 44 22.05 38.67 0.43
CA VAL A 44 22.97 37.58 0.12
C VAL A 44 22.41 36.80 -1.05
N LEU A 45 23.06 36.84 -2.20
CA LEU A 45 22.63 36.18 -3.42
C LEU A 45 23.13 34.73 -3.54
N VAL A 46 24.34 34.48 -3.03
CA VAL A 46 24.96 33.17 -3.03
C VAL A 46 25.62 32.90 -1.69
N TYR A 47 25.33 31.79 -1.11
CA TYR A 47 26.02 31.27 0.07
C TYR A 47 26.21 29.73 -0.05
N ASP A 48 27.43 29.27 0.18
CA ASP A 48 27.71 27.83 0.38
C ASP A 48 28.79 27.68 1.47
N GLY A 49 28.35 27.20 2.63
CA GLY A 49 29.19 26.82 3.76
C GLY A 49 29.56 25.33 3.73
N PHE A 50 29.26 24.64 2.64
CA PHE A 50 29.53 23.20 2.46
C PHE A 50 29.03 22.30 3.60
N HIS A 51 27.83 22.57 4.07
CA HIS A 51 27.22 21.80 5.13
C HIS A 51 26.97 20.34 4.69
N SER A 52 27.38 19.36 5.50
CA SER A 52 27.34 17.93 5.11
C SER A 52 25.92 17.42 4.81
N ALA A 53 24.89 17.97 5.45
CA ALA A 53 23.50 17.63 5.20
C ALA A 53 23.05 17.98 3.77
N ASP A 54 23.58 19.05 3.17
CA ASP A 54 23.24 19.45 1.80
C ASP A 54 23.82 18.50 0.75
N TYR A 55 24.82 17.73 1.13
CA TYR A 55 25.53 16.78 0.27
C TYR A 55 25.17 15.33 0.61
N ASN A 56 23.95 15.06 1.03
CA ASN A 56 23.46 13.71 1.38
C ASN A 56 24.26 13.04 2.50
N ASN A 57 24.62 13.79 3.54
CA ASN A 57 25.40 13.28 4.65
C ASN A 57 26.66 12.53 4.17
N VAL A 58 27.36 13.08 3.19
CA VAL A 58 28.65 12.52 2.78
C VAL A 58 29.51 12.49 4.01
N ALA A 59 29.78 11.30 4.52
CA ALA A 59 30.59 11.14 5.71
C ALA A 59 31.92 11.87 5.51
N ALA A 60 32.39 12.52 6.58
CA ALA A 60 33.66 13.25 6.59
C ALA A 60 34.73 12.51 5.81
N ASP A 61 35.46 13.23 4.97
CA ASP A 61 36.59 12.72 4.17
C ASP A 61 36.20 11.73 3.03
N LYS A 62 34.98 11.78 2.49
CA LYS A 62 34.55 11.02 1.30
C LYS A 62 34.74 11.84 0.02
N ASN A 63 35.02 11.13 -1.08
CA ASN A 63 35.05 11.75 -2.40
C ASN A 63 33.65 12.15 -2.84
N VAL A 64 33.50 13.36 -3.38
CA VAL A 64 32.29 13.75 -4.07
C VAL A 64 32.29 13.05 -5.42
N GLU A 65 31.37 12.12 -5.60
CA GLU A 65 31.18 11.44 -6.88
C GLU A 65 30.16 12.20 -7.72
N ALA A 66 30.22 12.03 -9.03
CA ALA A 66 29.26 12.65 -9.96
C ALA A 66 27.78 12.25 -9.71
N SER A 67 27.54 11.28 -8.79
CA SER A 67 26.22 10.83 -8.38
C SER A 67 25.74 11.40 -7.05
N THR A 68 26.57 12.19 -6.34
CA THR A 68 26.19 12.76 -5.05
C THR A 68 25.01 13.71 -5.24
N THR A 69 23.87 13.41 -4.61
CA THR A 69 22.67 14.25 -4.70
C THR A 69 22.82 15.42 -3.76
N PHE A 70 22.50 16.60 -4.23
CA PHE A 70 22.49 17.83 -3.45
C PHE A 70 21.06 18.11 -2.96
N THR A 71 20.92 18.45 -1.69
CA THR A 71 19.63 18.85 -1.10
C THR A 71 19.83 20.26 -0.52
N ALA A 72 19.25 21.25 -1.16
CA ALA A 72 19.39 22.63 -0.72
C ALA A 72 18.69 22.83 0.63
N GLY A 73 19.44 23.09 1.68
CA GLY A 73 18.89 23.35 3.01
C GLY A 73 19.62 24.48 3.72
N HIS A 74 20.93 24.63 3.45
CA HIS A 74 21.80 25.61 4.12
C HIS A 74 22.57 26.48 3.10
N THR A 75 22.11 26.52 1.86
CA THR A 75 22.72 27.26 0.77
C THR A 75 21.74 28.26 0.18
N ILE A 76 22.26 29.39 -0.30
CA ILE A 76 21.50 30.44 -1.00
C ILE A 76 22.02 30.53 -2.43
N GLY A 77 21.14 30.66 -3.39
CA GLY A 77 21.50 30.87 -4.79
C GLY A 77 22.20 29.70 -5.50
N ILE A 78 22.33 28.55 -4.85
CA ILE A 78 22.92 27.37 -5.42
C ILE A 78 21.80 26.55 -6.06
N GLY A 79 21.96 26.15 -7.33
CA GLY A 79 20.98 25.32 -8.03
C GLY A 79 20.92 23.90 -7.46
N SER A 80 19.76 23.25 -7.61
CA SER A 80 19.50 21.87 -7.13
C SER A 80 20.26 20.78 -7.91
N SER A 81 21.21 21.13 -8.77
CA SER A 81 22.00 20.20 -9.56
C SER A 81 23.16 19.61 -8.76
N LYS A 82 23.64 18.47 -9.20
CA LYS A 82 24.81 17.83 -8.60
C LYS A 82 26.09 18.58 -8.94
N TRP A 83 27.06 18.54 -8.01
CA TRP A 83 28.42 18.92 -8.37
C TRP A 83 28.92 18.05 -9.53
N ASN A 84 29.34 18.68 -10.60
CA ASN A 84 29.81 18.02 -11.81
C ASN A 84 31.32 17.94 -11.83
N LYS A 85 31.81 16.74 -12.06
CA LYS A 85 33.26 16.49 -12.21
C LYS A 85 33.72 16.87 -13.60
N MET A 86 34.67 17.76 -13.72
CA MET A 86 35.29 18.10 -14.99
C MET A 86 36.52 17.24 -15.30
N SER A 87 37.39 17.03 -14.32
CA SER A 87 38.56 16.15 -14.46
C SER A 87 39.07 15.64 -13.10
N GLY A 88 39.74 14.47 -13.13
CA GLY A 88 40.31 13.88 -11.90
C GLY A 88 39.33 13.17 -10.99
N THR A 89 39.80 12.53 -9.91
CA THR A 89 38.97 11.63 -9.09
C THR A 89 38.89 11.99 -7.61
N GLN A 90 39.47 13.06 -7.11
CA GLN A 90 39.62 13.29 -5.68
C GLN A 90 39.40 14.74 -5.25
N ILE A 91 38.27 15.30 -5.62
CA ILE A 91 37.77 16.47 -4.91
C ILE A 91 36.81 15.94 -3.83
N ARG A 92 36.91 16.46 -2.62
CA ARG A 92 36.13 16.03 -1.46
C ARG A 92 35.40 17.18 -0.82
N VAL A 93 34.18 16.92 -0.36
CA VAL A 93 33.57 17.75 0.67
C VAL A 93 34.00 17.17 2.02
N PHE A 94 34.54 18.03 2.85
CA PHE A 94 34.94 17.69 4.21
C PHE A 94 33.76 18.06 5.13
N GLY A 95 33.29 17.09 5.93
CA GLY A 95 32.14 17.31 6.83
C GLY A 95 32.37 18.38 7.89
N GLU A 96 31.38 18.69 8.68
CA GLU A 96 31.30 19.80 9.63
C GLU A 96 32.51 19.95 10.58
N ASN A 97 33.16 18.85 10.93
CA ASN A 97 34.35 18.89 11.77
C ASN A 97 35.65 19.26 11.01
N TYR A 98 35.55 19.55 9.73
CA TYR A 98 36.69 19.84 8.83
C TYR A 98 36.52 21.15 8.09
N GLY A 99 35.65 22.04 8.58
CA GLY A 99 35.60 23.44 8.15
C GLY A 99 36.93 24.13 8.34
N LEU A 100 37.18 25.18 7.58
CA LEU A 100 38.36 25.98 7.82
C LEU A 100 38.23 26.66 9.18
N SER A 101 39.23 26.51 10.03
CA SER A 101 39.25 27.21 11.32
C SER A 101 39.25 28.72 11.12
N ILE A 102 38.28 29.38 11.72
CA ILE A 102 38.21 30.82 11.79
C ILE A 102 38.95 31.28 13.05
N PRO A 103 40.00 32.10 12.91
CA PRO A 103 40.69 32.65 14.07
C PRO A 103 39.75 33.51 14.92
N GLN A 104 40.02 33.62 16.21
CA GLN A 104 39.25 34.44 17.14
C GLN A 104 39.08 35.90 16.65
N ALA A 105 40.10 36.45 16.01
CA ALA A 105 40.03 37.75 15.44
C ALA A 105 38.87 37.95 14.44
N MET A 106 38.48 36.89 13.70
CA MET A 106 37.33 36.93 12.78
C MET A 106 36.02 36.65 13.50
N THR A 107 35.99 35.77 14.47
CA THR A 107 34.79 35.53 15.29
C THR A 107 34.42 36.75 16.12
N ASP A 108 35.40 37.57 16.53
CA ASP A 108 35.17 38.86 17.19
C ASP A 108 34.48 39.87 16.26
N PHE A 109 34.53 39.66 14.93
CA PHE A 109 33.82 40.44 13.92
C PHE A 109 32.55 39.71 13.40
N GLY A 110 32.08 38.69 14.09
CA GLY A 110 30.83 38.03 13.79
C GLY A 110 30.89 36.96 12.66
N PHE A 111 32.09 36.54 12.23
CA PHE A 111 32.19 35.42 11.31
C PHE A 111 31.94 34.09 12.04
N THR A 112 31.00 33.32 11.58
CA THR A 112 30.79 31.98 12.06
C THR A 112 31.06 31.02 10.90
N ALA A 113 31.98 30.07 11.05
CA ALA A 113 32.10 28.97 10.11
C ALA A 113 31.06 27.91 10.47
N ILE A 114 30.07 27.74 9.63
CA ILE A 114 29.03 26.75 9.80
C ILE A 114 29.16 25.79 8.63
N GLY A 115 29.63 24.57 8.90
CA GLY A 115 29.66 23.51 7.88
C GLY A 115 31.07 22.97 7.64
N GLY A 116 31.24 22.30 6.50
CA GLY A 116 32.46 21.68 6.04
C GLY A 116 33.27 22.58 5.14
N SER A 117 34.16 22.03 4.39
CA SER A 117 34.88 22.71 3.32
C SER A 117 34.97 21.88 2.06
N ILE A 118 35.08 22.51 0.90
CA ILE A 118 35.39 21.80 -0.34
C ILE A 118 36.88 21.94 -0.66
N GLY A 119 37.46 20.87 -1.20
CA GLY A 119 38.86 20.94 -1.54
C GLY A 119 39.41 19.72 -2.27
N CYS A 120 40.66 19.83 -2.62
CA CYS A 120 41.39 18.75 -3.28
C CYS A 120 42.30 18.06 -2.30
N ASN A 121 42.16 16.71 -2.23
CA ASN A 121 43.11 15.87 -1.52
C ASN A 121 44.03 15.15 -2.52
N PRO A 122 45.34 15.09 -2.28
CA PRO A 122 46.27 14.42 -3.18
C PRO A 122 45.98 12.94 -3.20
N GLY A 123 45.63 12.36 -4.33
CA GLY A 123 45.55 10.93 -4.58
C GLY A 123 46.69 10.51 -5.49
N SER A 124 47.11 9.28 -5.34
CA SER A 124 48.19 8.67 -6.10
C SER A 124 47.93 8.67 -7.64
N ASN A 125 48.95 9.08 -8.39
CA ASN A 125 49.17 8.75 -9.79
C ASN A 125 48.30 9.37 -10.90
N ASN A 126 47.84 10.57 -10.84
CA ASN A 126 47.26 11.22 -12.05
C ASN A 126 47.87 12.59 -12.33
N SER A 127 48.31 12.75 -13.59
CA SER A 127 48.89 13.97 -14.10
C SER A 127 47.88 14.99 -14.62
N GLN A 128 46.67 14.96 -14.11
CA GLN A 128 45.60 15.87 -14.56
C GLN A 128 45.17 16.84 -13.45
N MET A 129 44.82 18.03 -13.84
CA MET A 129 44.17 19.03 -12.98
C MET A 129 42.82 18.46 -12.48
N ARG A 130 42.48 18.69 -11.23
CA ARG A 130 41.24 18.23 -10.65
C ARG A 130 40.34 19.42 -10.43
N SER A 131 39.20 19.42 -11.10
CA SER A 131 38.21 20.47 -10.99
C SER A 131 36.81 19.92 -10.87
N MET A 132 36.00 20.61 -10.15
CA MET A 132 34.53 20.40 -10.08
C MET A 132 33.84 21.75 -10.23
N TYR A 133 32.62 21.69 -10.74
CA TYR A 133 31.75 22.86 -10.80
C TYR A 133 30.35 22.55 -10.32
N HIS A 134 29.69 23.58 -9.83
CA HIS A 134 28.27 23.55 -9.49
C HIS A 134 27.54 24.65 -10.26
N SER A 135 26.37 24.36 -10.81
CA SER A 135 25.52 25.37 -11.44
C SER A 135 24.91 26.25 -10.35
N LEU A 136 24.93 27.52 -10.55
CA LEU A 136 24.19 28.49 -9.75
C LEU A 136 22.71 28.39 -10.09
N ALA A 137 21.84 28.83 -9.17
CA ALA A 137 20.42 28.97 -9.49
C ALA A 137 20.25 29.97 -10.63
N THR A 138 19.27 29.77 -11.47
CA THR A 138 18.99 30.65 -12.62
C THR A 138 18.77 32.06 -12.12
N ASP A 139 19.44 32.99 -12.76
CA ASP A 139 19.33 34.46 -12.52
C ASP A 139 19.87 35.00 -11.18
N VAL A 140 20.53 34.18 -10.36
CA VAL A 140 21.08 34.59 -9.06
C VAL A 140 22.09 35.74 -9.18
N LEU A 141 22.94 35.72 -10.19
CA LEU A 141 23.91 36.78 -10.44
C LEU A 141 23.48 37.74 -11.56
N HIS A 142 22.18 37.72 -11.93
CA HIS A 142 21.60 38.64 -12.89
C HIS A 142 21.26 39.97 -12.21
N ALA A 143 22.28 40.74 -11.91
CA ALA A 143 22.08 42.04 -11.28
C ALA A 143 21.71 43.10 -12.33
N SER A 144 20.85 44.05 -11.91
CA SER A 144 20.51 45.21 -12.72
C SER A 144 21.72 46.17 -12.85
N ALA A 145 21.71 46.99 -13.90
CA ALA A 145 22.67 48.03 -14.06
C ALA A 145 22.89 48.94 -12.83
N GLY A 146 24.10 49.15 -12.51
CA GLY A 146 24.50 49.98 -11.37
C GLY A 146 24.46 49.25 -10.03
N THR A 147 24.15 47.91 -10.06
CA THR A 147 24.27 47.07 -8.85
C THR A 147 25.74 46.76 -8.61
N THR A 148 26.14 46.82 -7.34
CA THR A 148 27.47 46.35 -6.92
C THR A 148 27.30 44.94 -6.29
N LEU A 149 28.09 43.99 -6.74
CA LEU A 149 28.19 42.67 -6.14
C LEU A 149 29.46 42.56 -5.32
N TYR A 150 29.32 42.02 -4.14
CA TYR A 150 30.43 41.78 -3.22
C TYR A 150 30.63 40.28 -3.04
N VAL A 151 31.85 39.81 -3.13
CA VAL A 151 32.22 38.40 -2.98
C VAL A 151 33.18 38.23 -1.83
N ARG A 152 32.96 37.27 -1.00
CA ARG A 152 33.87 36.79 0.03
C ARG A 152 34.05 35.29 -0.05
N MET A 153 35.26 34.83 0.25
CA MET A 153 35.51 33.40 0.47
C MET A 153 36.71 33.20 1.40
N LEU A 154 36.73 32.09 2.06
CA LEU A 154 37.88 31.59 2.80
C LEU A 154 38.66 30.60 1.94
N VAL A 155 39.99 30.74 1.95
CA VAL A 155 40.89 29.80 1.25
C VAL A 155 42.03 29.38 2.17
N ASN A 156 42.45 28.11 1.99
CA ASN A 156 43.59 27.55 2.70
C ASN A 156 44.38 26.59 1.81
N LEU A 157 45.70 26.81 1.74
CA LEU A 157 46.62 25.86 1.14
C LEU A 157 47.31 25.09 2.28
N GLU A 158 46.77 23.97 2.70
CA GLU A 158 47.29 23.18 3.82
C GLU A 158 48.65 22.58 3.54
N SER A 159 48.90 22.18 2.29
CA SER A 159 50.12 21.54 1.88
C SER A 159 50.37 21.76 0.38
N ALA A 160 51.58 22.09 0.03
CA ALA A 160 52.06 22.21 -1.35
C ALA A 160 52.97 21.03 -1.75
N ALA A 161 53.09 20.01 -0.90
CA ALA A 161 53.97 18.88 -1.16
C ALA A 161 53.53 18.11 -2.43
N GLY A 162 54.39 18.04 -3.42
CA GLY A 162 54.15 17.40 -4.72
C GLY A 162 53.28 18.17 -5.70
N ALA A 163 52.82 19.36 -5.35
CA ALA A 163 52.14 20.25 -6.30
C ALA A 163 53.10 20.76 -7.35
N ARG A 164 52.70 20.70 -8.61
CA ARG A 164 53.43 21.35 -9.70
C ARG A 164 53.13 22.84 -9.81
N LEU A 165 53.22 23.52 -8.68
CA LEU A 165 53.19 24.99 -8.66
C LEU A 165 54.66 25.44 -8.99
N THR A 166 54.97 25.57 -10.29
CA THR A 166 56.30 25.94 -10.77
C THR A 166 56.52 27.43 -10.54
N ALA A 167 57.72 27.80 -10.16
CA ALA A 167 58.06 29.23 -10.01
C ALA A 167 58.00 29.94 -11.34
N ARG A 168 57.31 31.12 -11.36
CA ARG A 168 57.14 31.99 -12.52
C ARG A 168 57.18 33.45 -12.15
N ASP A 169 57.54 34.28 -13.13
CA ASP A 169 57.55 35.73 -12.96
C ASP A 169 56.15 36.31 -12.81
N LYS A 170 55.17 35.66 -13.49
CA LYS A 170 53.76 36.01 -13.49
C LYS A 170 52.92 34.81 -13.87
N LEU A 171 51.68 34.77 -13.39
CA LEU A 171 50.74 33.79 -13.83
C LEU A 171 50.19 34.21 -15.21
N VAL A 172 50.27 33.30 -16.18
CA VAL A 172 49.81 33.54 -17.56
C VAL A 172 48.84 32.42 -17.90
N ALA A 173 47.66 32.79 -18.38
CA ALA A 173 46.71 31.82 -18.90
C ALA A 173 47.17 31.28 -20.26
N ASN A 174 46.83 30.06 -20.60
CA ASN A 174 47.00 29.43 -21.93
C ASN A 174 48.37 28.98 -22.38
N ASP A 175 49.34 28.78 -21.51
CA ASP A 175 50.63 28.18 -21.92
C ASP A 175 50.63 26.63 -21.87
N GLY A 176 49.50 26.02 -21.63
CA GLY A 176 49.33 24.55 -21.55
C GLY A 176 49.82 23.91 -20.24
N ASN A 177 50.31 24.69 -19.30
CA ASN A 177 50.80 24.22 -18.01
C ASN A 177 49.92 24.75 -16.87
N TYR A 178 49.59 23.87 -15.94
CA TYR A 178 48.67 24.16 -14.83
C TYR A 178 49.47 24.56 -13.58
N TYR A 179 49.55 25.84 -13.31
CA TYR A 179 50.43 26.36 -12.26
C TYR A 179 49.66 26.93 -11.05
N ALA A 180 48.34 26.88 -11.07
CA ALA A 180 47.52 27.45 -10.03
C ALA A 180 46.46 26.46 -9.52
N CYS A 181 46.01 26.68 -8.30
CA CYS A 181 44.80 26.08 -7.75
C CYS A 181 43.93 27.20 -7.20
N GLY A 182 42.65 26.97 -7.05
CA GLY A 182 41.78 28.00 -6.51
C GLY A 182 40.31 27.82 -6.82
N PHE A 183 39.59 28.92 -6.74
CA PHE A 183 38.15 29.03 -6.92
C PHE A 183 37.84 30.03 -8.03
N CYS A 184 36.80 29.72 -8.84
CA CYS A 184 36.31 30.67 -9.83
C CYS A 184 34.78 30.65 -9.96
N ILE A 185 34.25 31.76 -10.44
CA ILE A 185 32.89 31.92 -10.95
C ILE A 185 32.98 32.14 -12.46
N ALA A 186 32.20 31.40 -13.25
CA ALA A 186 32.30 31.41 -14.70
C ALA A 186 30.92 31.35 -15.39
N PRO A 187 30.80 31.89 -16.64
CA PRO A 187 29.54 31.88 -17.39
C PRO A 187 29.05 30.52 -17.84
N SER A 188 29.91 29.54 -18.01
CA SER A 188 29.51 28.21 -18.44
C SER A 188 30.46 27.11 -17.98
N SER A 189 29.93 25.88 -17.93
CA SER A 189 30.64 24.65 -17.54
C SER A 189 31.44 24.00 -18.69
N GLY A 190 31.50 24.62 -19.84
CA GLY A 190 31.91 23.96 -21.10
C GLY A 190 33.42 23.72 -21.28
N ASP A 191 34.28 24.05 -20.32
CA ASP A 191 35.72 23.85 -20.45
C ASP A 191 36.30 23.04 -19.28
N SER A 192 37.14 22.06 -19.62
CA SER A 192 37.86 21.21 -18.66
C SER A 192 38.93 21.96 -17.85
N HIS A 193 39.15 23.27 -18.11
CA HIS A 193 40.23 24.05 -17.54
C HIS A 193 39.78 25.46 -17.12
N LEU A 194 38.68 25.53 -16.33
CA LEU A 194 38.08 26.78 -15.92
C LEU A 194 39.04 27.81 -15.30
N LEU A 195 40.11 27.39 -14.63
CA LEU A 195 41.09 28.28 -14.02
C LEU A 195 42.19 28.77 -14.98
N THR A 196 42.26 28.24 -16.17
CA THR A 196 43.35 28.56 -17.11
C THR A 196 42.87 29.08 -18.44
N HIS A 197 41.61 29.12 -18.70
CA HIS A 197 41.00 29.54 -19.95
C HIS A 197 40.21 30.83 -19.84
N THR A 198 40.04 31.46 -20.97
CA THR A 198 39.39 32.73 -21.31
C THR A 198 37.92 32.89 -20.87
N ARG A 199 37.44 32.09 -19.92
CA ARG A 199 35.99 32.04 -19.52
C ARG A 199 35.72 32.17 -18.04
N SER A 200 36.71 32.37 -17.20
CA SER A 200 36.50 32.66 -15.78
C SER A 200 36.16 34.12 -15.61
N ALA A 201 34.95 34.41 -15.13
CA ALA A 201 34.57 35.77 -14.85
C ALA A 201 35.41 36.34 -13.69
N ILE A 202 35.55 35.55 -12.63
CA ILE A 202 36.31 35.90 -11.42
C ILE A 202 37.02 34.65 -10.94
N ALA A 203 38.28 34.78 -10.54
CA ALA A 203 39.02 33.68 -9.95
C ALA A 203 40.00 34.17 -8.84
N PHE A 204 40.00 33.44 -7.71
CA PHE A 204 41.02 33.52 -6.69
C PHE A 204 41.95 32.33 -6.83
N LEU A 205 43.22 32.60 -7.11
CA LEU A 205 44.22 31.62 -7.48
C LEU A 205 45.44 31.64 -6.57
N LEU A 206 45.90 30.46 -6.21
CA LEU A 206 47.15 30.22 -5.51
C LEU A 206 48.18 29.64 -6.47
N TRP A 207 49.34 30.27 -6.55
CA TRP A 207 50.48 29.88 -7.40
C TRP A 207 51.81 30.16 -6.71
N ARG A 208 52.92 29.88 -7.36
CA ARG A 208 54.27 30.11 -6.83
C ARG A 208 55.05 31.06 -7.74
N ASN A 209 55.62 32.14 -7.20
CA ASN A 209 56.48 33.08 -7.96
C ASN A 209 57.93 32.57 -8.06
N ASN A 210 58.78 33.31 -8.79
CA ASN A 210 60.20 33.03 -9.00
C ASN A 210 61.03 33.13 -7.70
N ASP A 211 60.57 33.90 -6.75
CA ASP A 211 61.15 33.99 -5.41
C ASP A 211 60.79 32.82 -4.52
N ASN A 212 60.11 31.78 -5.08
CA ASN A 212 59.70 30.60 -4.41
C ASN A 212 58.62 30.80 -3.33
N GLN A 213 57.96 31.93 -3.37
CA GLN A 213 56.85 32.28 -2.48
C GLN A 213 55.50 31.77 -3.05
N TYR A 214 54.60 31.33 -2.20
CA TYR A 214 53.23 31.11 -2.62
C TYR A 214 52.49 32.45 -2.66
N VAL A 215 51.71 32.67 -3.72
CA VAL A 215 51.05 33.93 -4.00
C VAL A 215 49.57 33.66 -4.18
N LEU A 216 48.74 34.39 -3.44
CA LEU A 216 47.30 34.44 -3.68
C LEU A 216 47.03 35.60 -4.63
N SER A 217 46.40 35.34 -5.75
CA SER A 217 46.08 36.31 -6.77
C SER A 217 44.60 36.33 -7.09
N PHE A 218 44.12 37.46 -7.54
CA PHE A 218 42.83 37.64 -8.18
C PHE A 218 43.02 37.64 -9.70
N GLY A 219 42.14 36.91 -10.40
CA GLY A 219 42.15 36.87 -11.87
C GLY A 219 40.76 37.17 -12.42
N HIS A 220 40.75 37.82 -13.58
CA HIS A 220 39.53 38.04 -14.35
C HIS A 220 39.80 37.84 -15.84
N THR A 221 38.74 37.56 -16.61
CA THR A 221 38.83 37.45 -18.07
C THR A 221 37.95 38.54 -18.67
N THR A 222 38.46 39.24 -19.65
CA THR A 222 37.70 40.17 -20.48
C THR A 222 37.17 39.51 -21.72
N ALA A 223 35.94 39.84 -22.15
CA ALA A 223 35.34 39.26 -23.34
C ALA A 223 36.12 39.50 -24.64
N ALA A 224 36.96 40.53 -24.67
CA ALA A 224 37.72 40.96 -25.84
C ALA A 224 39.12 40.34 -25.96
N GLU A 225 39.67 39.78 -24.88
CA GLU A 225 41.02 39.25 -24.85
C GLU A 225 41.07 37.75 -24.60
N ALA A 226 41.80 37.02 -25.39
CA ALA A 226 42.06 35.60 -25.21
C ALA A 226 43.00 35.27 -24.03
N THR A 227 43.29 36.24 -23.16
CA THR A 227 44.28 36.13 -22.08
C THR A 227 43.70 36.65 -20.77
N SER A 228 43.65 35.78 -19.75
CA SER A 228 43.29 36.17 -18.38
C SER A 228 44.46 36.97 -17.74
N THR A 229 44.12 38.03 -17.02
CA THR A 229 45.04 38.80 -16.23
C THR A 229 44.91 38.43 -14.75
N PHE A 230 46.04 38.25 -14.09
CA PHE A 230 46.10 37.89 -12.67
C PHE A 230 46.90 38.90 -11.87
N TYR A 231 46.31 39.38 -10.81
CA TYR A 231 46.87 40.40 -9.92
C TYR A 231 47.26 39.78 -8.58
N PRO A 232 48.51 39.86 -8.16
CA PRO A 232 48.91 39.40 -6.83
C PRO A 232 48.21 40.21 -5.73
N LEU A 233 47.54 39.53 -4.82
CA LEU A 233 46.90 40.11 -3.63
C LEU A 233 47.80 39.98 -2.41
N VAL A 234 48.32 38.77 -2.19
CA VAL A 234 49.21 38.47 -1.06
C VAL A 234 50.34 37.58 -1.56
N ALA A 235 51.60 38.03 -1.34
CA ALA A 235 52.80 37.23 -1.58
C ALA A 235 53.31 36.66 -0.24
N GLY A 236 53.88 35.44 -0.27
CA GLY A 236 54.41 34.81 0.92
C GLY A 236 53.35 34.14 1.78
N ILE A 237 52.33 33.51 1.15
CA ILE A 237 51.28 32.75 1.83
C ILE A 237 51.92 31.68 2.73
N THR A 238 51.51 31.63 3.99
CA THR A 238 51.89 30.60 4.95
C THR A 238 51.01 29.35 4.76
N LEU A 239 51.59 28.21 4.55
CA LEU A 239 50.85 26.94 4.45
C LEU A 239 50.11 26.60 5.74
N GLY A 240 48.89 26.10 5.60
CA GLY A 240 48.02 25.76 6.73
C GLY A 240 47.24 26.91 7.32
N GLU A 241 47.52 28.16 6.90
CA GLU A 241 46.80 29.32 7.36
C GLU A 241 45.61 29.67 6.44
N THR A 242 44.56 30.16 7.01
CA THR A 242 43.36 30.60 6.29
C THR A 242 43.50 32.06 5.88
N TYR A 243 43.12 32.33 4.64
CA TYR A 243 43.05 33.67 4.08
C TYR A 243 41.61 34.00 3.68
N VAL A 244 41.21 35.24 3.91
CA VAL A 244 39.95 35.76 3.48
C VAL A 244 40.15 36.52 2.20
N CYS A 245 39.43 36.17 1.16
CA CYS A 245 39.44 36.81 -0.13
C CYS A 245 38.17 37.61 -0.36
N TYR A 246 38.30 38.78 -0.93
CA TYR A 246 37.20 39.68 -1.23
C TYR A 246 37.27 40.19 -2.65
N ALA A 247 36.12 40.41 -3.28
CA ALA A 247 36.00 41.14 -4.53
C ALA A 247 34.77 42.03 -4.51
N GLU A 248 34.87 43.15 -5.18
CA GLU A 248 33.77 44.07 -5.48
C GLU A 248 33.65 44.19 -6.98
N ILE A 249 32.44 44.00 -7.50
CA ILE A 249 32.12 44.00 -8.93
C ILE A 249 30.98 44.98 -9.14
N GLN A 250 31.21 46.04 -9.88
CA GLN A 250 30.19 47.00 -10.28
C GLN A 250 29.62 46.56 -11.64
N VAL A 251 28.32 46.20 -11.66
CA VAL A 251 27.63 45.79 -12.87
C VAL A 251 27.20 47.02 -13.64
N ASP A 252 27.71 47.19 -14.88
CA ASP A 252 27.28 48.29 -15.78
C ASP A 252 26.27 47.75 -16.81
N ALA A 253 25.15 48.48 -16.99
CA ALA A 253 24.11 48.02 -17.88
C ALA A 253 24.21 48.73 -19.22
N GLY A 254 24.59 48.03 -20.18
CA GLY A 254 24.16 48.30 -21.55
C GLY A 254 25.19 48.81 -22.53
N SER A 255 26.41 48.86 -22.18
CA SER A 255 27.50 48.86 -23.17
C SER A 255 28.53 47.84 -22.73
N ASP A 256 29.13 47.11 -23.67
CA ASP A 256 30.21 46.16 -23.41
C ASP A 256 31.44 46.79 -22.74
N ALA A 257 31.27 47.81 -21.92
CA ALA A 257 32.33 48.56 -21.34
C ALA A 257 32.16 48.67 -19.82
N ASN A 258 33.14 48.22 -19.10
CA ASN A 258 33.65 48.76 -17.86
C ASN A 258 32.91 48.42 -16.57
N GLU A 259 32.97 47.15 -16.21
CA GLU A 259 32.71 46.76 -14.82
C GLU A 259 33.97 47.03 -14.00
N ILE A 260 33.80 47.78 -12.90
CA ILE A 260 34.88 48.08 -11.96
C ILE A 260 35.03 46.94 -10.98
N VAL A 261 36.19 46.33 -10.92
CA VAL A 261 36.49 45.27 -9.99
C VAL A 261 37.62 45.67 -9.06
N ARG A 262 37.36 45.53 -7.78
CA ARG A 262 38.39 45.57 -6.75
C ARG A 262 38.50 44.25 -6.05
N ALA A 263 39.68 43.80 -5.69
CA ALA A 263 39.89 42.61 -4.92
C ALA A 263 40.92 42.83 -3.81
N GLY A 264 40.79 42.02 -2.78
CA GLY A 264 41.73 42.04 -1.65
C GLY A 264 41.78 40.68 -0.98
N ALA A 265 42.85 40.43 -0.29
CA ALA A 265 42.98 39.27 0.56
C ALA A 265 43.84 39.57 1.77
N VAL A 266 43.52 38.96 2.89
CA VAL A 266 44.25 39.08 4.14
C VAL A 266 44.30 37.75 4.86
N LYS A 267 45.38 37.52 5.60
CA LYS A 267 45.39 36.36 6.51
C LYS A 267 44.28 36.53 7.54
N ALA A 268 43.54 35.49 7.77
CA ALA A 268 42.35 35.58 8.65
C ALA A 268 42.70 36.04 10.09
N SER A 269 43.88 35.66 10.60
CA SER A 269 44.39 36.12 11.89
C SER A 269 44.70 37.64 11.95
N ASP A 270 44.94 38.28 10.79
CA ASP A 270 45.36 39.66 10.68
C ASP A 270 44.20 40.58 10.24
N PHE A 271 42.99 40.04 10.15
CA PHE A 271 41.81 40.76 9.78
C PHE A 271 41.44 41.84 10.84
N THR A 272 41.31 43.07 10.41
CA THR A 272 41.05 44.23 11.30
C THR A 272 39.66 44.83 11.12
N GLY A 273 38.75 44.11 10.45
CA GLY A 273 37.40 44.64 10.14
C GLY A 273 37.29 45.48 8.87
N ALA A 274 38.40 45.72 8.18
CA ALA A 274 38.42 46.42 6.90
C ALA A 274 39.04 45.57 5.79
N VAL A 275 38.50 45.65 4.56
CA VAL A 275 39.08 44.96 3.40
C VAL A 275 40.32 45.69 2.95
N PRO A 276 41.46 45.02 2.95
CA PRO A 276 42.67 45.63 2.34
C PRO A 276 42.58 45.49 0.82
N TRP A 277 42.01 46.48 0.17
CA TRP A 277 41.92 46.47 -1.27
C TRP A 277 43.32 46.57 -1.88
N ALA A 278 43.69 45.64 -2.76
CA ALA A 278 44.95 45.64 -3.47
C ALA A 278 44.88 46.56 -4.70
N ALA A 279 45.96 47.23 -5.03
CA ALA A 279 46.08 47.96 -6.30
C ALA A 279 46.13 46.92 -7.46
N LEU A 280 45.13 46.91 -8.30
CA LEU A 280 45.02 46.02 -9.45
C LEU A 280 45.56 46.70 -10.72
N GLY A 281 46.87 47.02 -10.73
CA GLY A 281 47.56 47.42 -11.94
C GLY A 281 47.40 48.90 -12.34
N GLY A 282 48.07 49.83 -11.67
CA GLY A 282 48.08 51.20 -12.02
C GLY A 282 47.85 52.14 -10.80
N THR A 283 47.44 53.37 -11.01
CA THR A 283 47.23 54.37 -9.95
C THR A 283 45.84 54.26 -9.26
N SER A 284 45.00 53.27 -9.63
CA SER A 284 43.69 53.06 -9.02
C SER A 284 43.58 51.66 -8.49
N ASP A 285 42.86 51.45 -7.36
CA ASP A 285 42.60 50.19 -6.70
C ASP A 285 41.52 49.38 -7.43
N SER A 286 41.18 49.78 -8.66
CA SER A 286 40.14 49.12 -9.47
C SER A 286 40.65 48.87 -10.90
N VAL A 287 40.14 47.84 -11.53
CA VAL A 287 40.37 47.45 -12.92
C VAL A 287 39.05 47.43 -13.64
N GLU A 288 38.95 48.13 -14.73
CA GLU A 288 37.81 48.08 -15.61
C GLU A 288 37.84 46.78 -16.40
N THR A 289 36.78 45.99 -16.37
CA THR A 289 36.68 44.73 -17.06
C THR A 289 35.27 44.48 -17.60
N GLN A 290 35.12 43.68 -18.64
CA GLN A 290 33.83 43.26 -19.17
C GLN A 290 33.43 41.89 -18.56
N LEU A 291 33.34 41.80 -17.25
CA LEU A 291 33.13 40.55 -16.54
C LEU A 291 31.72 40.01 -16.67
N ILE A 292 30.75 40.91 -16.77
CA ILE A 292 29.34 40.53 -16.83
C ILE A 292 28.70 41.34 -17.94
N SER A 293 28.41 40.71 -19.07
CA SER A 293 27.61 41.32 -20.14
C SER A 293 26.20 40.77 -20.16
N ALA A 294 25.25 41.49 -20.74
CA ALA A 294 23.87 41.06 -20.89
C ALA A 294 23.69 39.69 -21.58
N SER A 295 24.76 39.15 -22.15
CA SER A 295 24.79 37.86 -22.84
C SER A 295 25.62 36.75 -22.14
N ALA A 296 26.31 37.05 -21.05
CA ALA A 296 27.28 36.13 -20.43
C ALA A 296 27.33 36.22 -18.89
N TYR A 297 26.19 35.95 -18.24
CA TYR A 297 26.16 35.87 -16.79
C TYR A 297 26.91 34.67 -16.25
N PRO A 298 27.58 34.81 -15.09
CA PRO A 298 28.10 33.64 -14.38
C PRO A 298 27.02 32.67 -14.03
N THR A 299 27.14 31.43 -14.51
CA THR A 299 26.15 30.35 -14.25
C THR A 299 26.72 29.18 -13.46
N VAL A 300 28.03 29.20 -13.21
CA VAL A 300 28.70 28.13 -12.47
C VAL A 300 29.76 28.68 -11.53
N MET A 301 29.94 28.02 -10.42
CA MET A 301 31.11 28.13 -9.56
C MET A 301 31.95 26.87 -9.66
N ALA A 302 33.26 26.98 -9.61
CA ALA A 302 34.17 25.88 -9.72
C ALA A 302 35.35 25.95 -8.76
N VAL A 303 35.78 24.83 -8.30
CA VAL A 303 36.99 24.64 -7.50
C VAL A 303 37.95 23.75 -8.26
N ALA A 304 39.21 24.15 -8.30
CA ALA A 304 40.27 23.35 -8.91
C ALA A 304 41.47 23.25 -7.97
N GLY A 305 41.99 22.04 -7.86
CA GLY A 305 43.17 21.74 -7.06
C GLY A 305 44.47 21.82 -7.86
N PRO A 306 45.59 21.81 -7.16
CA PRO A 306 46.91 21.89 -7.79
C PRO A 306 47.18 20.65 -8.64
N TYR A 307 47.84 20.86 -9.75
CA TYR A 307 48.31 19.84 -10.68
C TYR A 307 49.55 19.09 -10.10
N GLY A 308 49.56 17.78 -10.19
CA GLY A 308 50.72 16.93 -9.86
C GLY A 308 50.42 15.62 -9.15
N THR A 309 51.42 14.72 -9.14
CA THR A 309 51.42 13.51 -8.32
C THR A 309 51.68 13.91 -6.87
N ASN A 310 50.80 13.60 -5.96
CA ASN A 310 50.82 14.05 -4.55
C ASN A 310 50.66 15.57 -4.39
N GLY A 311 49.84 16.22 -5.23
CA GLY A 311 49.57 17.66 -5.17
C GLY A 311 49.11 18.12 -3.80
N GLY A 312 49.36 19.42 -3.51
CA GLY A 312 49.04 20.06 -2.28
C GLY A 312 47.54 20.00 -1.94
N LYS A 313 47.22 20.16 -0.68
CA LYS A 313 45.81 20.23 -0.22
C LYS A 313 45.36 21.68 -0.26
N PHE A 314 44.40 21.99 -1.08
CA PHE A 314 43.72 23.26 -1.16
C PHE A 314 42.30 23.10 -0.61
N ARG A 315 41.85 24.07 0.16
CA ARG A 315 40.45 24.14 0.62
C ARG A 315 39.88 25.54 0.36
N ALA A 316 38.58 25.56 0.08
CA ALA A 316 37.74 26.75 0.03
C ALA A 316 36.51 26.56 0.93
N ASP A 317 36.04 27.65 1.53
CA ASP A 317 34.91 27.63 2.46
C ASP A 317 34.23 28.98 2.48
N GLU A 318 33.01 29.06 3.05
CA GLU A 318 32.29 30.31 3.31
C GLU A 318 32.21 31.23 2.10
N ILE A 319 31.72 30.69 0.96
CA ILE A 319 31.53 31.50 -0.24
C ILE A 319 30.24 32.30 -0.09
N VAL A 320 30.37 33.62 -0.12
CA VAL A 320 29.24 34.56 -0.01
C VAL A 320 29.30 35.57 -1.16
N VAL A 321 28.16 35.77 -1.82
CA VAL A 321 27.96 36.90 -2.75
C VAL A 321 26.76 37.70 -2.26
N GLY A 322 26.94 38.97 -2.08
CA GLY A 322 25.90 39.90 -1.61
C GLY A 322 25.84 41.16 -2.47
N THR A 323 24.84 41.97 -2.24
CA THR A 323 24.62 43.28 -2.94
C THR A 323 25.11 44.47 -2.18
N GLU A 324 25.46 44.32 -0.90
CA GLU A 324 26.08 45.34 -0.09
C GLU A 324 27.34 44.83 0.60
N MET A 325 28.25 45.75 0.94
CA MET A 325 29.51 45.41 1.62
C MET A 325 29.26 44.71 2.97
N LYS A 326 28.20 45.06 3.67
CA LYS A 326 27.82 44.45 4.94
C LYS A 326 27.43 42.98 4.81
N ASP A 327 26.98 42.53 3.62
CA ASP A 327 26.60 41.15 3.37
C ASP A 327 27.79 40.19 3.40
N ILE A 328 28.97 40.71 3.06
CA ILE A 328 30.23 39.98 3.00
C ILE A 328 31.20 40.32 4.13
N LEU A 329 31.01 41.48 4.74
CA LEU A 329 31.79 41.96 5.88
C LEU A 329 30.87 42.32 7.02
N PRO A 330 31.09 41.81 8.19
CA PRO A 330 30.53 42.39 9.39
C PRO A 330 31.29 43.72 9.64
N VAL A 331 30.81 44.81 9.05
CA VAL A 331 31.44 46.13 9.19
C VAL A 331 30.77 46.87 10.35
N GLY A 332 31.49 47.02 11.43
CA GLY A 332 31.09 47.83 12.55
C GLY A 332 29.81 47.40 13.20
N GLY A 333 29.92 46.45 14.09
CA GLY A 333 28.83 46.03 14.93
C GLY A 333 27.87 45.11 14.23
N VAL A 334 28.12 43.78 14.25
CA VAL A 334 27.15 42.81 13.74
C VAL A 334 25.89 42.89 14.59
N PHE A 335 24.77 43.19 13.94
CA PHE A 335 23.45 43.06 14.55
C PHE A 335 22.55 42.29 13.56
N ALA A 336 22.39 40.99 13.78
CA ALA A 336 21.69 40.11 12.87
C ALA A 336 20.95 39.01 13.64
N ILE A 337 19.91 38.49 13.04
CA ILE A 337 19.17 37.36 13.56
C ILE A 337 18.95 36.35 12.43
N SER A 338 18.94 35.08 12.79
CA SER A 338 18.65 33.97 11.87
C SER A 338 17.99 32.79 12.58
N PRO A 339 17.03 32.14 11.99
CA PRO A 339 16.58 30.84 12.47
C PRO A 339 17.70 29.80 12.35
N THR A 340 17.83 28.92 13.35
CA THR A 340 18.85 27.86 13.39
C THR A 340 18.18 26.49 13.39
N GLY A 341 17.89 25.94 12.22
CA GLY A 341 17.26 24.64 12.07
C GLY A 341 15.78 24.68 11.68
N ALA A 342 15.24 23.49 11.42
CA ALA A 342 13.83 23.35 11.07
C ALA A 342 12.93 23.57 12.30
N PRO A 343 11.83 24.31 12.19
CA PRO A 343 10.91 24.50 13.30
C PRO A 343 10.22 23.20 13.71
N THR A 344 9.94 23.07 15.00
CA THR A 344 9.07 22.03 15.53
C THR A 344 7.62 22.53 15.53
N VAL A 345 6.73 21.77 14.86
CA VAL A 345 5.33 22.12 14.73
C VAL A 345 4.47 21.05 15.36
N GLU A 346 3.57 21.47 16.25
CA GLU A 346 2.61 20.59 16.94
C GLU A 346 1.16 20.95 16.60
N MET A 347 0.20 20.33 17.28
CA MET A 347 -1.23 20.62 17.03
C MET A 347 -1.63 22.03 17.40
N ASN A 348 -1.07 22.57 18.46
CA ASN A 348 -1.40 23.90 18.97
C ASN A 348 -0.17 24.70 19.41
N ALA A 349 1.00 24.22 19.02
CA ALA A 349 2.26 24.85 19.39
C ALA A 349 3.23 24.86 18.21
N PHE A 350 4.14 25.82 18.26
CA PHE A 350 5.24 26.01 17.34
C PHE A 350 6.46 26.42 18.13
N SER A 351 7.62 25.91 17.77
CA SER A 351 8.90 26.41 18.28
C SER A 351 9.96 26.39 17.20
N THR A 352 10.87 27.35 17.26
CA THR A 352 12.04 27.42 16.39
C THR A 352 13.20 27.97 17.16
N ASP A 353 14.37 27.42 16.95
CA ASP A 353 15.60 28.01 17.48
C ASP A 353 16.07 29.13 16.56
N TRP A 354 16.61 30.15 17.15
CA TRP A 354 17.14 31.32 16.45
C TRP A 354 18.36 31.86 17.17
N ILE A 355 19.24 32.51 16.44
CA ILE A 355 20.46 33.13 16.95
C ILE A 355 20.37 34.65 16.81
N LEU A 356 20.72 35.35 17.88
CA LEU A 356 21.02 36.76 17.85
C LEU A 356 22.54 36.91 17.81
N VAL A 357 23.04 37.51 16.76
CA VAL A 357 24.44 37.89 16.64
C VAL A 357 24.53 39.39 16.87
N ALA A 358 25.28 39.81 17.85
CA ALA A 358 25.47 41.20 18.17
C ALA A 358 26.87 41.41 18.73
N ASP A 359 27.42 42.58 18.52
CA ASP A 359 28.72 42.94 19.09
C ASP A 359 28.71 42.92 20.60
N GLN A 360 29.90 42.77 21.16
CA GLN A 360 30.08 42.73 22.62
C GLN A 360 29.54 44.02 23.28
N GLY A 361 28.54 43.84 24.14
CA GLY A 361 27.86 44.92 24.83
C GLY A 361 26.60 45.46 24.14
N VAL A 362 26.32 45.08 22.90
CA VAL A 362 25.05 45.39 22.23
C VAL A 362 23.98 44.44 22.71
N THR A 363 22.85 44.96 23.13
CA THR A 363 21.67 44.18 23.55
C THR A 363 20.46 44.56 22.73
N ALA A 364 19.51 43.62 22.56
CA ALA A 364 18.34 43.86 21.73
C ALA A 364 17.04 43.46 22.48
N ASN A 365 15.96 44.10 22.08
CA ASN A 365 14.61 43.63 22.36
C ASN A 365 14.16 42.80 21.17
N ALA A 366 13.64 41.59 21.42
CA ALA A 366 13.22 40.72 20.33
C ALA A 366 11.78 40.28 20.50
N GLY A 367 11.12 40.03 19.39
CA GLY A 367 9.76 39.53 19.35
C GLY A 367 9.52 38.60 18.17
N LEU A 368 8.64 37.63 18.39
CA LEU A 368 8.09 36.75 17.36
C LEU A 368 6.75 37.34 16.90
N VAL A 369 6.67 37.74 15.65
CA VAL A 369 5.45 38.24 15.01
C VAL A 369 4.83 37.08 14.23
N TRP A 370 3.54 36.88 14.37
CA TRP A 370 2.83 35.83 13.70
C TRP A 370 1.40 36.22 13.32
N SER A 371 0.84 35.54 12.30
CA SER A 371 -0.47 35.81 11.75
C SER A 371 -1.02 34.59 11.02
N THR A 372 -2.33 34.53 10.87
CA THR A 372 -2.99 33.59 9.93
C THR A 372 -3.12 34.18 8.52
N ASP A 373 -2.64 35.39 8.31
CA ASP A 373 -2.62 36.13 7.05
C ASP A 373 -1.17 36.41 6.65
N GLU A 374 -0.79 35.98 5.45
CA GLU A 374 0.56 36.15 4.89
C GLU A 374 0.99 37.60 4.82
N SER A 375 0.04 38.53 4.66
CA SER A 375 0.34 39.98 4.62
C SER A 375 0.53 40.58 6.00
N PHE A 376 0.35 39.84 7.08
CA PHE A 376 0.37 40.33 8.47
C PHE A 376 -0.58 41.53 8.74
N ALA A 377 -1.66 41.65 7.96
CA ALA A 377 -2.65 42.73 8.16
C ALA A 377 -3.25 42.70 9.58
N ILE A 378 -3.38 41.53 10.17
CA ILE A 378 -3.72 41.31 11.59
C ILE A 378 -2.64 40.40 12.17
N ALA A 379 -1.68 40.92 12.87
CA ALA A 379 -0.59 40.18 13.47
C ALA A 379 -0.58 40.29 14.99
N ALA A 380 -0.18 39.21 15.62
CA ALA A 380 0.13 39.14 17.04
C ALA A 380 1.66 39.12 17.22
N THR A 381 2.11 39.60 18.35
CA THR A 381 3.54 39.62 18.71
C THR A 381 3.73 39.03 20.10
N ASN A 382 4.61 38.03 20.19
CA ASN A 382 5.08 37.47 21.45
C ASN A 382 6.48 38.07 21.73
N SER A 383 6.66 38.64 22.91
CA SER A 383 8.00 39.13 23.33
C SER A 383 8.91 37.91 23.59
N LEU A 384 10.08 37.91 22.96
CA LEU A 384 11.14 36.94 23.20
C LEU A 384 12.13 37.38 24.27
N GLY A 385 12.03 38.67 24.67
CA GLY A 385 12.84 39.27 25.75
C GLY A 385 13.31 40.67 25.44
N THR A 386 13.86 41.31 26.46
CA THR A 386 14.44 42.66 26.38
C THR A 386 15.87 42.62 26.90
N GLY A 387 16.74 43.45 26.34
CA GLY A 387 18.16 43.51 26.72
C GLY A 387 18.92 42.20 26.45
N LEU A 388 18.55 41.50 25.40
CA LEU A 388 19.15 40.22 25.03
C LEU A 388 20.55 40.46 24.45
N ALA A 389 21.54 39.76 24.99
CA ALA A 389 22.87 39.69 24.40
C ALA A 389 22.93 38.63 23.29
N ALA A 390 23.96 38.62 22.48
CA ALA A 390 24.22 37.60 21.45
C ALA A 390 24.18 36.21 22.07
N ASP A 391 23.29 35.34 21.54
CA ASP A 391 23.11 33.95 21.97
C ASP A 391 22.12 33.24 21.09
N THR A 392 22.12 31.89 21.14
CA THR A 392 21.06 31.04 20.55
C THR A 392 19.91 30.91 21.52
N ARG A 393 18.68 31.01 21.02
CA ARG A 393 17.44 31.01 21.83
C ARG A 393 16.34 30.27 21.11
N THR A 394 15.33 29.85 21.84
CA THR A 394 14.11 29.28 21.30
C THR A 394 12.97 30.28 21.32
N ALA A 395 12.30 30.46 20.21
CA ALA A 395 11.04 31.17 20.09
C ALA A 395 9.89 30.18 20.03
N SER A 396 8.84 30.38 20.82
CA SER A 396 7.70 29.48 20.85
C SER A 396 6.36 30.19 20.86
N LEU A 397 5.37 29.52 20.29
CA LEU A 397 3.95 29.89 20.29
C LEU A 397 3.14 28.75 20.89
N THR A 398 2.13 29.07 21.64
CA THR A 398 1.18 28.11 22.22
C THR A 398 -0.25 28.61 22.06
N GLY A 399 -1.22 27.69 22.15
CA GLY A 399 -2.64 28.04 22.00
C GLY A 399 -3.07 28.30 20.57
N LEU A 400 -2.31 27.81 19.59
CA LEU A 400 -2.65 27.87 18.17
C LEU A 400 -3.85 26.96 17.84
N GLU A 401 -4.60 27.30 16.78
CA GLU A 401 -5.65 26.41 16.29
C GLU A 401 -5.04 25.29 15.47
N PRO A 402 -5.51 24.02 15.62
CA PRO A 402 -5.08 22.90 14.80
C PRO A 402 -5.41 23.07 13.32
N ASP A 403 -4.67 22.38 12.45
CA ASP A 403 -4.85 22.37 10.99
C ASP A 403 -4.95 23.80 10.40
N THR A 404 -4.15 24.71 10.94
CA THR A 404 -4.18 26.13 10.58
C THR A 404 -2.79 26.57 10.14
N THR A 405 -2.72 27.24 9.00
CA THR A 405 -1.47 27.80 8.51
C THR A 405 -1.20 29.15 9.16
N TYR A 406 0.01 29.32 9.64
CA TYR A 406 0.51 30.53 10.24
C TYR A 406 1.75 31.00 9.50
N TRP A 407 1.89 32.31 9.35
CA TRP A 407 3.10 32.99 8.89
C TRP A 407 3.77 33.64 10.07
N TRP A 408 5.09 33.66 10.10
CA TRP A 408 5.86 34.16 11.22
C TRP A 408 7.16 34.80 10.77
N LYS A 409 7.68 35.74 11.57
CA LYS A 409 9.03 36.28 11.50
C LYS A 409 9.48 36.70 12.90
N ILE A 410 10.79 36.70 13.10
CA ILE A 410 11.38 37.23 14.33
C ILE A 410 11.97 38.57 13.99
N TYR A 411 11.86 39.56 14.89
CA TYR A 411 12.60 40.80 14.83
C TYR A 411 13.45 40.96 16.08
N ALA A 412 14.58 41.72 15.93
CA ALA A 412 15.38 42.21 17.04
C ALA A 412 15.68 43.69 16.81
N ASP A 413 15.62 44.47 17.88
CA ASP A 413 15.78 45.92 17.87
C ASP A 413 16.75 46.30 18.97
N ASN A 414 17.87 46.95 18.62
CA ASN A 414 18.88 47.45 19.55
C ASN A 414 18.71 48.94 19.90
N GLY A 415 17.62 49.55 19.46
CA GLY A 415 17.31 50.97 19.68
C GLY A 415 17.90 51.90 18.62
N THR A 416 18.74 51.37 17.72
CA THR A 416 19.35 52.10 16.62
C THR A 416 18.97 51.46 15.27
N GLU A 417 18.87 50.16 15.26
CA GLU A 417 18.55 49.33 14.09
C GLU A 417 17.61 48.23 14.49
N THR A 418 16.69 47.86 13.57
CA THR A 418 15.82 46.71 13.69
C THR A 418 16.11 45.74 12.55
N VAL A 419 16.37 44.48 12.88
CA VAL A 419 16.58 43.38 11.92
C VAL A 419 15.44 42.39 12.02
N GLU A 420 15.06 41.77 10.90
CA GLU A 420 13.99 40.78 10.84
C GLU A 420 14.46 39.53 10.10
N THR A 421 13.92 38.37 10.47
CA THR A 421 14.09 37.15 9.64
C THR A 421 13.21 37.24 8.40
N SER A 422 13.54 36.46 7.40
CA SER A 422 12.58 36.19 6.32
C SER A 422 11.26 35.62 6.89
N VAL A 423 10.15 35.86 6.18
CA VAL A 423 8.85 35.33 6.56
C VAL A 423 8.86 33.82 6.33
N GLY A 424 8.66 33.05 7.41
CA GLY A 424 8.43 31.62 7.37
C GLY A 424 6.94 31.32 7.47
N SER A 425 6.56 30.11 7.07
CA SER A 425 5.20 29.59 7.30
C SER A 425 5.26 28.18 7.83
N PHE A 426 4.24 27.83 8.61
CA PHE A 426 4.00 26.45 9.07
C PHE A 426 2.49 26.20 9.17
N THR A 427 2.10 24.94 9.09
CA THR A 427 0.73 24.54 9.37
C THR A 427 0.74 23.65 10.62
N THR A 428 -0.06 24.03 11.62
CA THR A 428 -0.23 23.22 12.83
C THR A 428 -0.77 21.85 12.49
N ARG A 429 -0.35 20.83 13.23
CA ARG A 429 -0.84 19.47 12.99
C ARG A 429 -2.34 19.37 13.24
N GLY A 430 -3.03 18.58 12.41
CA GLY A 430 -4.45 18.30 12.54
C GLY A 430 -4.76 17.30 13.65
N ALA A 431 -6.05 16.96 13.78
CA ALA A 431 -6.50 15.88 14.66
C ALA A 431 -5.82 14.54 14.30
N PRO A 432 -5.72 13.59 15.24
CA PRO A 432 -5.24 12.25 14.96
C PRO A 432 -5.98 11.61 13.77
N ILE A 433 -5.25 11.05 12.82
CA ILE A 433 -5.80 10.39 11.65
C ILE A 433 -5.68 8.89 11.84
N PHE A 434 -6.80 8.18 11.71
CA PHE A 434 -6.81 6.72 11.79
C PHE A 434 -6.37 6.11 10.46
N GLY A 435 -5.45 5.15 10.54
CA GLY A 435 -5.08 4.24 9.46
C GLY A 435 -5.94 2.98 9.47
N THR A 436 -5.29 1.82 9.39
CA THR A 436 -5.97 0.51 9.40
C THR A 436 -6.51 0.19 10.79
N MET A 437 -7.75 -0.31 10.82
CA MET A 437 -8.38 -0.75 12.06
C MET A 437 -9.02 -2.12 11.86
N THR A 438 -8.75 -3.04 12.75
CA THR A 438 -9.28 -4.41 12.70
C THR A 438 -9.77 -4.87 14.06
N ALA A 439 -10.78 -5.76 14.03
CA ALA A 439 -11.15 -6.58 15.17
C ALA A 439 -11.03 -8.04 14.72
N THR A 440 -10.04 -8.75 15.23
CA THR A 440 -9.83 -10.18 14.97
C THR A 440 -10.49 -10.98 16.08
N VAL A 441 -11.52 -11.74 15.71
CA VAL A 441 -12.34 -12.48 16.67
C VAL A 441 -11.90 -13.94 16.72
N THR A 442 -11.79 -14.48 17.92
CA THR A 442 -11.50 -15.90 18.16
C THR A 442 -12.33 -16.36 19.35
N GLY A 443 -13.38 -17.14 19.06
CA GLY A 443 -14.29 -17.61 20.11
C GLY A 443 -14.97 -16.44 20.84
N GLU A 444 -14.77 -16.37 22.14
CA GLU A 444 -15.31 -15.29 23.02
C GLU A 444 -14.31 -14.16 23.26
N SER A 445 -13.28 -14.06 22.43
CA SER A 445 -12.31 -12.98 22.50
C SER A 445 -12.23 -12.19 21.20
N ALA A 446 -11.84 -10.92 21.31
CA ALA A 446 -11.57 -10.05 20.17
C ALA A 446 -10.30 -9.25 20.40
N VAL A 447 -9.36 -9.30 19.47
CA VAL A 447 -8.18 -8.45 19.45
C VAL A 447 -8.49 -7.24 18.59
N PHE A 448 -8.53 -6.07 19.20
CA PHE A 448 -8.64 -4.80 18.49
C PHE A 448 -7.25 -4.29 18.16
N SER A 449 -7.02 -3.95 16.92
CA SER A 449 -5.80 -3.30 16.45
C SER A 449 -6.16 -2.00 15.75
N VAL A 450 -5.52 -0.91 16.15
CA VAL A 450 -5.77 0.43 15.65
C VAL A 450 -4.44 1.06 15.26
N GLU A 451 -4.35 1.54 14.04
CA GLU A 451 -3.22 2.28 13.50
C GLU A 451 -3.57 3.78 13.45
N LEU A 452 -2.63 4.62 13.86
CA LEU A 452 -2.65 6.06 13.61
C LEU A 452 -1.66 6.41 12.51
N ALA A 453 -2.02 7.32 11.62
CA ALA A 453 -1.09 7.84 10.63
C ALA A 453 0.03 8.64 11.34
N GLU A 454 1.28 8.46 10.92
CA GLU A 454 2.45 9.09 11.54
C GLU A 454 2.33 10.62 11.62
N ALA A 455 1.75 11.24 10.58
CA ALA A 455 1.52 12.69 10.55
C ALA A 455 0.58 13.22 11.65
N ALA A 456 -0.20 12.33 12.28
CA ALA A 456 -1.12 12.70 13.36
C ALA A 456 -0.46 12.64 14.75
N LEU A 457 0.75 12.11 14.86
CA LEU A 457 1.47 12.02 16.12
C LEU A 457 2.24 13.32 16.37
N THR A 458 2.25 13.74 17.62
CA THR A 458 3.05 14.89 18.08
C THR A 458 4.16 14.39 19.01
N ASN A 459 5.34 14.97 18.92
CA ASN A 459 6.50 14.52 19.71
C ASN A 459 6.35 14.81 21.22
N THR A 460 5.43 15.67 21.63
CA THR A 460 5.30 16.15 22.99
C THR A 460 3.98 15.77 23.66
N LEU A 461 2.96 15.41 22.87
CA LEU A 461 1.65 15.07 23.40
C LEU A 461 1.41 13.57 23.31
N VAL A 462 1.11 12.98 24.45
CA VAL A 462 0.68 11.59 24.53
C VAL A 462 -0.73 11.48 23.96
N THR A 463 -0.90 10.65 22.95
CA THR A 463 -2.20 10.40 22.33
C THR A 463 -2.79 9.11 22.88
N PRO A 464 -3.71 9.16 23.85
CA PRO A 464 -4.43 7.97 24.29
C PRO A 464 -5.39 7.51 23.20
N VAL A 465 -5.34 6.21 22.93
CA VAL A 465 -6.21 5.52 22.00
C VAL A 465 -7.05 4.52 22.76
N SER A 466 -8.36 4.58 22.55
CA SER A 466 -9.31 3.62 23.14
C SER A 466 -10.23 3.07 22.05
N VAL A 467 -10.67 1.85 22.24
CA VAL A 467 -11.81 1.26 21.54
C VAL A 467 -13.03 1.29 22.42
N PHE A 468 -14.16 1.61 21.85
CA PHE A 468 -15.47 1.54 22.49
C PHE A 468 -16.27 0.44 21.81
N TYR A 469 -16.74 -0.53 22.56
CA TYR A 469 -17.52 -1.65 22.05
C TYR A 469 -18.78 -1.89 22.87
N GLY A 470 -19.81 -2.45 22.24
CA GLY A 470 -21.09 -2.74 22.86
C GLY A 470 -22.04 -3.44 21.89
N THR A 471 -23.20 -3.85 22.34
CA THR A 471 -24.14 -4.64 21.55
C THR A 471 -25.27 -3.82 20.91
N ASP A 472 -25.68 -2.73 21.55
CA ASP A 472 -26.84 -1.91 21.14
C ASP A 472 -26.45 -0.68 20.29
N GLY A 473 -25.17 -0.28 20.30
CA GLY A 473 -24.68 0.94 19.68
C GLY A 473 -25.08 2.22 20.42
N GLN A 474 -25.48 2.10 21.67
CA GLN A 474 -25.86 3.19 22.58
C GLN A 474 -24.99 3.15 23.84
N THR A 475 -24.87 1.97 24.43
CA THR A 475 -24.07 1.71 25.62
C THR A 475 -22.72 1.15 25.21
N TRP A 476 -21.66 1.80 25.66
CA TRP A 476 -20.30 1.48 25.24
C TRP A 476 -19.41 1.15 26.44
N THR A 477 -18.68 0.07 26.31
CA THR A 477 -17.56 -0.26 27.19
C THR A 477 -16.28 0.28 26.57
N GLU A 478 -15.52 1.07 27.31
CA GLU A 478 -14.22 1.57 26.90
C GLU A 478 -13.13 0.54 27.16
N LEU A 479 -12.33 0.29 26.15
CA LEU A 479 -11.09 -0.50 26.21
C LEU A 479 -9.92 0.41 25.86
N PRO A 480 -9.11 0.83 26.83
CA PRO A 480 -7.89 1.58 26.55
C PRO A 480 -6.89 0.69 25.83
N LEU A 481 -6.43 1.11 24.65
CA LEU A 481 -5.37 0.41 23.90
C LEU A 481 -3.97 0.90 24.29
N GLY A 482 -3.88 2.02 24.97
CA GLY A 482 -2.63 2.62 25.40
C GLY A 482 -2.49 4.08 24.98
N SER A 483 -1.32 4.62 25.23
CA SER A 483 -0.98 6.01 24.88
C SER A 483 0.50 6.11 24.53
N SER A 484 0.82 6.87 23.49
CA SER A 484 2.19 7.09 23.07
C SER A 484 2.30 8.39 22.28
N ALA A 485 3.46 9.03 22.38
CA ALA A 485 3.81 10.17 21.52
C ALA A 485 4.39 9.74 20.16
N THR A 486 4.82 8.50 20.05
CA THR A 486 5.55 8.00 18.86
C THR A 486 5.02 6.70 18.27
N ALA A 487 4.29 5.88 19.05
CA ALA A 487 3.74 4.63 18.55
C ALA A 487 2.55 4.89 17.61
N THR A 488 2.56 4.24 16.46
CA THR A 488 1.49 4.32 15.47
C THR A 488 0.51 3.16 15.57
N ASN A 489 0.89 2.05 16.21
CA ASN A 489 0.07 0.85 16.30
C ASN A 489 -0.26 0.54 17.75
N PHE A 490 -1.55 0.31 18.01
CA PHE A 490 -2.10 0.00 19.31
C PHE A 490 -2.94 -1.26 19.20
N SER A 491 -2.83 -2.16 20.17
CA SER A 491 -3.58 -3.41 20.16
C SER A 491 -3.86 -3.88 21.58
N GLU A 492 -5.09 -4.36 21.81
CA GLU A 492 -5.52 -4.94 23.09
C GLU A 492 -6.60 -5.99 22.87
N THR A 493 -6.72 -6.93 23.78
CA THR A 493 -7.65 -8.05 23.74
C THR A 493 -8.78 -7.87 24.73
N VAL A 494 -10.00 -8.12 24.28
CA VAL A 494 -11.16 -8.30 25.14
C VAL A 494 -11.51 -9.78 25.19
N GLU A 495 -11.72 -10.30 26.37
CA GLU A 495 -12.12 -11.67 26.61
C GLU A 495 -13.54 -11.74 27.20
N SER A 496 -14.12 -12.94 27.27
CA SER A 496 -15.45 -13.21 27.85
C SER A 496 -16.60 -12.49 27.15
N LEU A 497 -16.48 -12.31 25.82
CA LEU A 497 -17.58 -11.84 25.00
C LEU A 497 -18.64 -12.96 24.88
N GLY A 498 -19.91 -12.59 24.74
CA GLY A 498 -20.96 -13.58 24.54
C GLY A 498 -20.89 -14.16 23.12
N TYR A 499 -21.16 -15.47 22.98
CA TYR A 499 -21.20 -16.11 21.65
C TYR A 499 -22.47 -15.80 20.88
N GLY A 500 -22.39 -15.69 19.58
CA GLY A 500 -23.49 -15.35 18.69
C GLY A 500 -24.00 -13.94 18.86
N VAL A 501 -23.20 -13.09 19.46
CA VAL A 501 -23.53 -11.69 19.73
C VAL A 501 -22.85 -10.79 18.72
N ALA A 502 -23.65 -9.96 18.07
CA ALA A 502 -23.12 -8.91 17.21
C ALA A 502 -22.69 -7.73 18.07
N TYR A 503 -21.41 -7.46 18.08
CA TYR A 503 -20.83 -6.30 18.72
C TYR A 503 -20.61 -5.18 17.71
N LYS A 504 -20.86 -3.98 18.13
CA LYS A 504 -20.49 -2.74 17.44
C LYS A 504 -19.28 -2.15 18.12
N TRP A 505 -18.42 -1.49 17.39
CA TRP A 505 -17.24 -0.84 17.94
C TRP A 505 -16.75 0.32 17.10
N PHE A 506 -16.08 1.25 17.74
CA PHE A 506 -15.35 2.33 17.11
C PHE A 506 -14.11 2.66 17.92
N ALA A 507 -13.11 3.24 17.29
CA ALA A 507 -11.92 3.75 17.95
C ALA A 507 -12.05 5.26 18.21
N ARG A 508 -11.41 5.73 19.27
CA ARG A 508 -11.24 7.14 19.59
C ARG A 508 -9.79 7.41 19.96
N ALA A 509 -9.21 8.43 19.33
CA ALA A 509 -7.93 8.97 19.71
C ALA A 509 -8.13 10.36 20.31
N THR A 510 -7.41 10.66 21.39
CA THR A 510 -7.57 11.92 22.11
C THR A 510 -6.20 12.56 22.29
N ALA A 511 -6.02 13.80 21.81
CA ALA A 511 -4.82 14.58 22.04
C ALA A 511 -5.12 15.71 23.02
N THR A 512 -4.33 15.79 24.08
CA THR A 512 -4.42 16.90 25.05
C THR A 512 -3.37 17.94 24.66
N MET A 513 -3.81 19.12 24.35
CA MET A 513 -2.98 20.24 23.95
C MET A 513 -2.41 20.96 25.17
N GLU A 514 -1.35 21.72 24.95
CA GLU A 514 -0.86 22.65 25.95
C GLU A 514 -1.99 23.61 26.38
N GLY A 515 -2.09 23.89 27.67
CA GLY A 515 -3.23 24.62 28.23
C GLY A 515 -4.45 23.75 28.55
N GLY A 516 -4.38 22.42 28.36
CA GLY A 516 -5.40 21.47 28.76
C GLY A 516 -6.60 21.33 27.81
N ARG A 517 -6.58 21.97 26.63
CA ARG A 517 -7.60 21.76 25.60
C ARG A 517 -7.50 20.33 25.05
N VAL A 518 -8.62 19.64 24.92
CA VAL A 518 -8.67 18.25 24.43
C VAL A 518 -9.31 18.21 23.05
N LEU A 519 -8.63 17.61 22.10
CA LEU A 519 -9.16 17.28 20.79
C LEU A 519 -9.37 15.77 20.69
N SER A 520 -10.60 15.35 20.44
CA SER A 520 -10.98 13.95 20.36
C SER A 520 -11.60 13.63 19.01
N VAL A 521 -11.07 12.61 18.36
CA VAL A 521 -11.57 12.12 17.07
C VAL A 521 -12.00 10.68 17.21
N GLY A 522 -13.21 10.37 16.72
CA GLY A 522 -13.75 9.02 16.68
C GLY A 522 -13.92 8.52 15.24
N THR A 523 -13.82 7.21 15.06
CA THR A 523 -14.07 6.56 13.78
C THR A 523 -15.55 6.28 13.57
N VAL A 524 -15.91 5.83 12.36
CA VAL A 524 -17.21 5.22 12.09
C VAL A 524 -17.36 3.93 12.88
N THR A 525 -18.60 3.56 13.19
CA THR A 525 -18.92 2.33 13.92
C THR A 525 -18.79 1.12 13.00
N ASN A 526 -18.01 0.17 13.39
CA ASN A 526 -17.85 -1.14 12.78
C ASN A 526 -18.60 -2.21 13.57
N SER A 527 -18.66 -3.43 13.08
CA SER A 527 -19.29 -4.55 13.76
C SER A 527 -18.52 -5.84 13.55
N PHE A 528 -18.62 -6.73 14.52
CA PHE A 528 -18.17 -8.12 14.40
C PHE A 528 -19.16 -9.04 15.11
N LEU A 529 -19.05 -10.35 14.82
CA LEU A 529 -19.88 -11.40 15.43
C LEU A 529 -18.95 -12.41 16.08
N THR A 530 -19.21 -12.78 17.29
CA THR A 530 -18.51 -13.85 17.99
C THR A 530 -19.08 -15.20 17.59
N LEU A 531 -18.25 -16.16 17.21
CA LEU A 531 -18.67 -17.47 16.73
C LEU A 531 -17.94 -18.58 17.52
N TRP A 532 -18.49 -19.82 17.44
CA TRP A 532 -17.96 -21.00 18.11
C TRP A 532 -17.61 -22.10 17.10
N ASN A 533 -16.43 -22.64 17.17
CA ASN A 533 -15.94 -23.68 16.26
C ASN A 533 -15.81 -25.09 16.89
N GLY A 534 -16.31 -25.27 18.10
CA GLY A 534 -16.29 -26.54 18.80
C GLY A 534 -17.56 -27.38 18.58
N GLU A 535 -17.76 -28.36 19.46
CA GLU A 535 -18.95 -29.18 19.49
C GLU A 535 -20.16 -28.38 19.96
N MET A 536 -21.30 -28.54 19.29
CA MET A 536 -22.57 -27.87 19.57
C MET A 536 -23.71 -28.89 19.56
N TYR A 537 -24.75 -28.62 20.33
CA TYR A 537 -25.87 -29.54 20.47
C TYR A 537 -27.18 -28.86 20.13
N VAL A 538 -28.06 -29.63 19.47
CA VAL A 538 -29.41 -29.21 19.08
C VAL A 538 -30.39 -30.26 19.56
N ASN A 539 -31.39 -29.86 20.32
CA ASN A 539 -32.49 -30.69 20.78
C ASN A 539 -33.81 -29.91 20.72
N ALA A 540 -34.80 -30.38 19.97
CA ALA A 540 -36.10 -29.71 19.84
C ALA A 540 -36.81 -29.47 21.18
N ASP A 541 -36.58 -30.37 22.15
CA ASP A 541 -37.16 -30.34 23.48
C ASP A 541 -36.29 -29.63 24.53
N ALA A 542 -35.21 -29.00 24.13
CA ALA A 542 -34.30 -28.28 25.05
C ALA A 542 -35.05 -27.27 25.90
N SER A 543 -34.83 -27.30 27.21
CA SER A 543 -35.46 -26.35 28.18
C SER A 543 -34.56 -25.18 28.54
N ASN A 544 -33.25 -25.30 28.39
CA ASN A 544 -32.26 -24.35 28.82
C ASN A 544 -31.25 -24.03 27.66
N ALA A 545 -31.77 -23.59 26.53
CA ALA A 545 -30.93 -23.23 25.39
C ALA A 545 -30.02 -22.03 25.71
N THR A 546 -28.70 -22.26 25.79
CA THR A 546 -27.73 -21.23 26.15
C THR A 546 -26.53 -21.30 25.20
N THR A 547 -26.22 -20.19 24.53
CA THR A 547 -25.05 -20.10 23.64
C THR A 547 -23.74 -20.34 24.40
N PRO A 548 -22.75 -21.02 23.79
CA PRO A 548 -22.68 -21.46 22.40
C PRO A 548 -23.32 -22.84 22.15
N TYR A 549 -24.17 -23.33 23.02
CA TYR A 549 -24.81 -24.68 22.93
C TYR A 549 -23.78 -25.81 23.03
N ALA A 550 -22.74 -25.64 23.80
CA ALA A 550 -21.58 -26.52 23.85
C ALA A 550 -21.81 -27.86 24.58
N THR A 551 -22.97 -28.04 25.23
CA THR A 551 -23.34 -29.28 25.93
C THR A 551 -24.78 -29.68 25.62
N PRO A 552 -25.15 -30.95 25.77
CA PRO A 552 -26.53 -31.41 25.58
C PRO A 552 -27.55 -30.66 26.49
N GLU A 553 -27.16 -30.25 27.70
CA GLU A 553 -28.02 -29.53 28.67
C GLU A 553 -28.29 -28.10 28.21
N THR A 554 -27.37 -27.49 27.45
CA THR A 554 -27.47 -26.13 26.92
C THR A 554 -27.90 -26.09 25.45
N ALA A 555 -28.32 -27.24 24.89
CA ALA A 555 -28.61 -27.42 23.49
C ALA A 555 -29.54 -26.37 22.90
N ALA A 556 -29.32 -25.97 21.67
CA ALA A 556 -30.21 -25.10 20.92
C ALA A 556 -31.52 -25.84 20.60
N LYS A 557 -32.64 -25.11 20.51
CA LYS A 557 -33.93 -25.69 20.11
C LYS A 557 -34.02 -25.97 18.61
N THR A 558 -33.24 -25.30 17.82
CA THR A 558 -33.27 -25.39 16.36
C THR A 558 -31.87 -25.43 15.76
N ILE A 559 -31.70 -26.10 14.64
CA ILE A 559 -30.44 -26.10 13.86
C ILE A 559 -30.10 -24.67 13.40
N ALA A 560 -31.11 -23.90 13.03
CA ALA A 560 -30.92 -22.51 12.61
C ALA A 560 -30.26 -21.67 13.72
N ALA A 561 -30.70 -21.84 14.98
CA ALA A 561 -30.09 -21.11 16.11
C ALA A 561 -28.61 -21.51 16.31
N ALA A 562 -28.30 -22.82 16.22
CA ALA A 562 -26.90 -23.26 16.29
C ALA A 562 -26.06 -22.68 15.15
N LEU A 563 -26.56 -22.67 13.92
CA LEU A 563 -25.88 -22.11 12.75
C LEU A 563 -25.59 -20.61 12.86
N THR A 564 -26.35 -19.84 13.67
CA THR A 564 -26.05 -18.43 13.87
C THR A 564 -24.83 -18.17 14.76
N VAL A 565 -24.40 -19.19 15.48
CA VAL A 565 -23.29 -19.11 16.46
C VAL A 565 -22.08 -19.92 15.98
N ALA A 566 -22.30 -20.87 15.07
CA ALA A 566 -21.25 -21.77 14.57
C ALA A 566 -20.26 -21.06 13.66
N ASP A 567 -18.98 -21.29 13.90
CA ASP A 567 -17.87 -20.87 13.05
C ASP A 567 -17.34 -22.04 12.21
N ASP A 568 -16.38 -21.74 11.37
CA ASP A 568 -15.68 -22.72 10.53
C ASP A 568 -15.07 -23.84 11.39
N GLY A 569 -15.31 -25.07 11.00
CA GLY A 569 -14.88 -26.27 11.73
C GLY A 569 -15.83 -26.74 12.85
N ALA A 570 -16.90 -26.00 13.18
CA ALA A 570 -17.87 -26.43 14.19
C ALA A 570 -18.59 -27.72 13.82
N THR A 571 -18.89 -28.54 14.84
CA THR A 571 -19.72 -29.71 14.69
C THR A 571 -21.04 -29.54 15.46
N ILE A 572 -22.16 -29.61 14.77
CA ILE A 572 -23.51 -29.50 15.33
C ILE A 572 -24.12 -30.90 15.43
N HIS A 573 -24.29 -31.40 16.65
CA HIS A 573 -24.96 -32.64 17.00
C HIS A 573 -26.47 -32.41 17.11
N VAL A 574 -27.25 -33.16 16.34
CA VAL A 574 -28.69 -33.00 16.27
C VAL A 574 -29.34 -34.22 16.88
N ALA A 575 -29.94 -34.07 18.05
CA ALA A 575 -30.65 -35.15 18.73
C ALA A 575 -31.83 -35.70 17.88
N PRO A 576 -32.24 -36.97 18.07
CA PRO A 576 -33.44 -37.52 17.44
C PRO A 576 -34.65 -36.60 17.68
N GLY A 577 -35.43 -36.35 16.61
CA GLY A 577 -36.59 -35.47 16.71
C GLY A 577 -37.03 -34.92 15.37
N LEU A 578 -38.12 -34.13 15.40
CA LEU A 578 -38.65 -33.42 14.23
C LEU A 578 -38.30 -31.93 14.33
N TYR A 579 -37.53 -31.45 13.38
CA TYR A 579 -37.10 -30.08 13.28
C TYR A 579 -37.81 -29.36 12.13
N ALA A 580 -38.80 -28.56 12.49
CA ALA A 580 -39.60 -27.78 11.55
C ALA A 580 -38.82 -26.53 11.13
N ILE A 581 -38.67 -26.33 9.84
CA ILE A 581 -38.01 -25.12 9.30
C ILE A 581 -38.95 -24.34 8.38
N SER A 582 -38.80 -23.03 8.36
CA SER A 582 -39.53 -22.11 7.47
C SER A 582 -38.66 -21.49 6.39
N SER A 583 -37.35 -21.61 6.54
CA SER A 583 -36.34 -21.13 5.59
C SER A 583 -35.23 -22.16 5.46
N PRO A 584 -34.48 -22.18 4.35
CA PRO A 584 -33.36 -23.11 4.17
C PRO A 584 -32.28 -22.91 5.25
N LEU A 585 -31.74 -24.06 5.68
CA LEU A 585 -30.51 -24.08 6.49
C LEU A 585 -29.30 -23.92 5.55
N GLU A 586 -28.72 -22.74 5.53
CA GLU A 586 -27.58 -22.45 4.66
C GLU A 586 -26.26 -22.60 5.41
N VAL A 587 -25.39 -23.47 4.93
CA VAL A 587 -24.07 -23.77 5.49
C VAL A 587 -23.01 -23.11 4.59
N ARG A 588 -22.42 -22.01 5.06
CA ARG A 588 -21.48 -21.17 4.31
C ARG A 588 -20.02 -21.38 4.68
N THR A 589 -19.76 -22.07 5.76
CA THR A 589 -18.44 -22.41 6.31
C THR A 589 -18.31 -23.91 6.49
N GLY A 590 -17.16 -24.42 6.89
CA GLY A 590 -16.88 -25.85 7.04
C GLY A 590 -17.57 -26.51 8.24
N ILE A 591 -18.84 -26.20 8.45
CA ILE A 591 -19.65 -26.73 9.57
C ILE A 591 -20.14 -28.13 9.24
N ARG A 592 -20.10 -29.00 10.24
CA ARG A 592 -20.62 -30.35 10.19
C ARG A 592 -21.94 -30.45 10.97
N ILE A 593 -23.02 -30.89 10.34
CA ILE A 593 -24.32 -31.10 10.95
C ILE A 593 -24.63 -32.59 10.95
N LEU A 594 -24.64 -33.19 12.11
CA LEU A 594 -24.71 -34.63 12.29
C LEU A 594 -25.95 -35.02 13.12
N GLY A 595 -26.85 -35.84 12.57
CA GLY A 595 -27.81 -36.53 13.41
C GLY A 595 -27.08 -37.49 14.36
N ASP A 596 -27.36 -37.42 15.66
CA ASP A 596 -26.69 -38.24 16.68
C ASP A 596 -27.02 -39.75 16.54
N ASP A 597 -28.20 -40.06 16.05
CA ASP A 597 -28.56 -41.45 15.73
C ASP A 597 -28.08 -41.78 14.31
N PRO A 598 -27.31 -42.87 14.09
CA PRO A 598 -26.87 -43.28 12.78
C PRO A 598 -28.03 -43.65 11.84
N ASP A 599 -29.21 -43.95 12.35
CA ASP A 599 -30.42 -44.11 11.54
C ASP A 599 -31.03 -42.76 11.18
N PRO A 600 -30.93 -42.31 9.92
CA PRO A 600 -31.39 -40.99 9.52
C PRO A 600 -32.90 -40.76 9.70
N SER A 601 -33.70 -41.85 9.90
CA SER A 601 -35.13 -41.73 10.14
C SER A 601 -35.49 -41.20 11.53
N ARG A 602 -34.50 -41.14 12.43
CA ARG A 602 -34.67 -40.65 13.81
C ARG A 602 -34.55 -39.11 13.88
N THR A 603 -33.79 -38.51 12.98
CA THR A 603 -33.58 -37.05 12.96
C THR A 603 -34.18 -36.47 11.68
N ILE A 604 -35.30 -35.78 11.77
CA ILE A 604 -36.06 -35.33 10.60
C ILE A 604 -36.06 -33.81 10.52
N VAL A 605 -35.56 -33.26 9.44
CA VAL A 605 -35.65 -31.84 9.12
C VAL A 605 -36.68 -31.61 8.02
N SER A 606 -37.76 -30.93 8.39
CA SER A 606 -38.93 -30.77 7.51
C SER A 606 -39.27 -29.34 7.25
N ASN A 607 -39.41 -28.96 5.97
CA ASN A 607 -39.98 -27.67 5.64
C ASN A 607 -41.49 -27.65 5.91
N THR A 608 -41.99 -26.66 6.66
CA THR A 608 -43.38 -26.53 7.05
C THR A 608 -44.12 -25.43 6.29
N THR A 609 -43.45 -24.65 5.47
CA THR A 609 -44.11 -23.62 4.66
C THR A 609 -44.92 -24.25 3.55
N GLY A 610 -46.23 -24.05 3.57
CA GLY A 610 -47.15 -24.59 2.55
C GLY A 610 -46.83 -24.09 1.15
N THR A 611 -47.38 -24.77 0.13
CA THR A 611 -47.08 -24.57 -1.31
C THR A 611 -47.63 -23.26 -1.91
N SER A 612 -48.10 -22.31 -1.10
CA SER A 612 -49.00 -21.23 -1.58
C SER A 612 -48.29 -19.95 -2.03
N ASN A 613 -47.02 -19.74 -1.75
CA ASN A 613 -46.31 -18.49 -2.14
C ASN A 613 -45.23 -18.76 -3.22
N ALA A 614 -45.53 -18.35 -4.44
CA ALA A 614 -44.55 -18.22 -5.54
C ALA A 614 -43.41 -17.34 -5.09
N ASN A 615 -42.18 -17.74 -5.34
CA ASN A 615 -40.93 -17.02 -5.11
C ASN A 615 -40.22 -17.20 -3.75
N GLN A 616 -40.62 -18.11 -2.89
CA GLN A 616 -39.82 -18.41 -1.70
C GLN A 616 -38.88 -19.57 -1.95
N ASN A 617 -37.65 -19.45 -1.46
CA ASN A 617 -36.69 -20.55 -1.38
C ASN A 617 -37.09 -21.42 -0.20
N LYS A 618 -37.51 -22.68 -0.49
CA LYS A 618 -38.04 -23.61 0.52
C LYS A 618 -37.23 -24.91 0.61
N ARG A 619 -35.99 -24.91 0.12
CA ARG A 619 -35.05 -26.02 0.30
C ARG A 619 -34.87 -26.34 1.78
N VAL A 620 -34.43 -27.55 2.08
CA VAL A 620 -34.08 -27.92 3.46
C VAL A 620 -32.64 -27.45 3.75
N PHE A 621 -31.69 -27.85 2.91
CA PHE A 621 -30.28 -27.45 3.04
C PHE A 621 -29.71 -26.78 1.79
N ILE A 622 -28.79 -25.83 2.02
CA ILE A 622 -27.94 -25.27 0.98
C ILE A 622 -26.48 -25.29 1.49
N LEU A 623 -25.60 -26.04 0.80
CA LEU A 623 -24.19 -26.11 1.15
C LEU A 623 -23.37 -25.26 0.19
N ARG A 624 -22.53 -24.39 0.76
CA ARG A 624 -21.68 -23.46 0.01
C ARG A 624 -20.21 -23.49 0.44
N HIS A 625 -19.80 -24.53 1.14
CA HIS A 625 -18.40 -24.71 1.55
C HIS A 625 -17.95 -26.13 1.28
N ALA A 626 -16.70 -26.32 0.86
CA ALA A 626 -16.16 -27.65 0.50
C ALA A 626 -16.18 -28.63 1.68
N ASP A 627 -15.92 -28.13 2.88
CA ASP A 627 -15.87 -28.94 4.11
C ASP A 627 -17.22 -29.03 4.84
N ALA A 628 -18.27 -28.41 4.30
CA ALA A 628 -19.61 -28.50 4.85
C ALA A 628 -20.13 -29.96 4.75
N LEU A 629 -20.63 -30.50 5.85
CA LEU A 629 -21.15 -31.85 5.93
C LEU A 629 -22.54 -31.89 6.60
N VAL A 630 -23.50 -32.59 5.96
CA VAL A 630 -24.75 -32.96 6.61
C VAL A 630 -24.90 -34.48 6.55
N ALA A 631 -25.06 -35.12 7.70
CA ALA A 631 -25.17 -36.55 7.77
C ALA A 631 -26.20 -37.07 8.77
N ASN A 632 -26.68 -38.29 8.57
CA ASN A 632 -27.61 -39.03 9.46
C ASN A 632 -28.96 -38.30 9.64
N ILE A 633 -29.46 -37.65 8.60
CA ILE A 633 -30.65 -36.78 8.66
C ILE A 633 -31.64 -37.16 7.55
N THR A 634 -32.93 -37.22 7.87
CA THR A 634 -34.00 -37.20 6.88
C THR A 634 -34.37 -35.76 6.52
N MET A 635 -34.21 -35.39 5.27
CA MET A 635 -34.63 -34.10 4.68
C MET A 635 -35.94 -34.28 3.95
N GLN A 636 -36.97 -33.52 4.32
CA GLN A 636 -38.26 -33.69 3.67
C GLN A 636 -39.03 -32.40 3.39
N LYS A 637 -39.91 -32.48 2.38
CA LYS A 637 -40.85 -31.39 2.00
C LYS A 637 -40.17 -30.09 1.57
N GLY A 638 -38.92 -30.15 1.09
CA GLY A 638 -38.27 -29.01 0.46
C GLY A 638 -38.87 -28.74 -0.92
N GLU A 639 -38.87 -27.50 -1.35
CA GLU A 639 -39.40 -27.05 -2.64
C GLU A 639 -38.41 -26.21 -3.40
N GLY A 640 -38.10 -26.60 -4.64
CA GLY A 640 -37.42 -25.75 -5.65
C GLY A 640 -38.46 -25.06 -6.54
N TYR A 641 -38.28 -23.77 -6.78
CA TYR A 641 -39.15 -22.95 -7.62
C TYR A 641 -38.36 -22.02 -8.52
N SER A 642 -38.73 -21.96 -9.81
CA SER A 642 -38.11 -21.07 -10.80
C SER A 642 -36.58 -21.28 -10.88
N ASN A 643 -35.77 -20.31 -10.47
CA ASN A 643 -34.31 -20.39 -10.49
C ASN A 643 -33.71 -21.08 -9.25
N ASN A 644 -34.56 -21.41 -8.24
CA ASN A 644 -34.10 -22.09 -7.04
C ASN A 644 -34.06 -23.64 -7.29
N GLN A 645 -32.93 -24.10 -7.78
CA GLN A 645 -32.69 -25.51 -8.09
C GLN A 645 -32.55 -26.37 -6.81
N GLY A 646 -32.93 -27.63 -6.88
CA GLY A 646 -32.89 -28.55 -5.75
C GLY A 646 -34.10 -28.47 -4.82
N GLY A 647 -34.96 -29.48 -4.76
CA GLY A 647 -36.13 -29.48 -3.88
C GLY A 647 -35.71 -29.53 -2.40
N ASN A 648 -35.08 -30.64 -1.99
CA ASN A 648 -34.63 -30.78 -0.60
C ASN A 648 -33.27 -30.10 -0.37
N PHE A 649 -32.29 -30.28 -1.24
CA PHE A 649 -31.03 -29.63 -1.05
C PHE A 649 -30.35 -29.16 -2.34
N TYR A 650 -29.47 -28.23 -2.17
CA TYR A 650 -28.57 -27.68 -3.20
C TYR A 650 -27.14 -27.66 -2.68
N ILE A 651 -26.18 -28.14 -3.47
CA ILE A 651 -24.75 -27.98 -3.22
C ILE A 651 -24.16 -27.09 -4.31
N SER A 652 -23.47 -26.03 -3.89
CA SER A 652 -22.84 -25.08 -4.80
C SER A 652 -21.59 -25.67 -5.50
N ALA A 653 -21.07 -24.97 -6.48
CA ALA A 653 -19.85 -25.35 -7.19
C ALA A 653 -18.61 -25.46 -6.28
N VAL A 654 -18.60 -24.79 -5.14
CA VAL A 654 -17.51 -24.87 -4.15
C VAL A 654 -17.48 -26.27 -3.50
N GLY A 655 -18.63 -26.94 -3.39
CA GLY A 655 -18.69 -28.28 -2.85
C GLY A 655 -19.49 -28.39 -1.56
N GLY A 656 -19.22 -29.44 -0.80
CA GLY A 656 -19.91 -29.91 0.40
C GLY A 656 -20.32 -31.37 0.28
N MET A 657 -20.73 -31.97 1.37
CA MET A 657 -21.09 -33.39 1.41
C MET A 657 -22.43 -33.62 2.11
N ILE A 658 -23.25 -34.48 1.48
CA ILE A 658 -24.42 -35.10 2.11
C ILE A 658 -24.15 -36.60 2.22
N SER A 659 -24.26 -37.17 3.42
CA SER A 659 -23.91 -38.57 3.67
C SER A 659 -24.92 -39.23 4.62
N ASN A 660 -25.22 -40.50 4.39
CA ASN A 660 -26.13 -41.32 5.22
C ASN A 660 -27.44 -40.57 5.53
N CYS A 661 -28.08 -40.08 4.49
CA CYS A 661 -29.33 -39.29 4.63
C CYS A 661 -30.51 -39.98 3.92
N VAL A 662 -31.72 -39.56 4.27
CA VAL A 662 -32.93 -39.82 3.51
C VAL A 662 -33.44 -38.52 2.92
N VAL A 663 -33.67 -38.52 1.62
CA VAL A 663 -34.17 -37.33 0.87
C VAL A 663 -35.55 -37.69 0.33
N GLU A 664 -36.58 -37.17 0.96
CA GLU A 664 -37.94 -37.57 0.62
C GLU A 664 -38.93 -36.43 0.50
N ALA A 665 -40.00 -36.65 -0.21
CA ALA A 665 -41.13 -35.75 -0.39
C ALA A 665 -40.67 -34.34 -0.86
N GLY A 666 -39.49 -34.28 -1.53
CA GLY A 666 -39.01 -33.05 -2.16
C GLY A 666 -39.78 -32.74 -3.44
N TYR A 667 -39.95 -31.49 -3.74
CA TYR A 667 -40.75 -31.02 -4.85
C TYR A 667 -40.04 -29.94 -5.67
N THR A 668 -40.26 -29.98 -6.98
CA THR A 668 -39.87 -28.90 -7.88
C THR A 668 -41.01 -28.51 -8.81
N ARG A 669 -41.11 -27.22 -9.11
CA ARG A 669 -42.06 -26.67 -10.09
C ARG A 669 -41.46 -25.58 -10.93
N ASP A 670 -42.15 -25.23 -12.00
CA ASP A 670 -41.73 -24.30 -13.01
C ASP A 670 -40.36 -24.66 -13.62
N ASN A 671 -39.38 -23.77 -13.51
CA ASN A 671 -38.05 -23.99 -14.10
C ASN A 671 -37.05 -24.72 -13.20
N ALA A 672 -37.43 -25.02 -11.95
CA ALA A 672 -36.55 -25.74 -11.04
C ALA A 672 -36.36 -27.21 -11.42
N GLN A 673 -35.17 -27.72 -11.20
CA GLN A 673 -34.77 -29.08 -11.44
C GLN A 673 -34.28 -29.75 -10.15
N GLY A 674 -34.31 -31.08 -10.11
CA GLY A 674 -33.82 -31.85 -8.98
C GLY A 674 -34.73 -31.81 -7.76
N ALA A 675 -35.92 -32.46 -7.84
CA ALA A 675 -36.87 -32.49 -6.72
C ALA A 675 -36.25 -33.08 -5.44
N GLY A 676 -35.33 -34.03 -5.56
CA GLY A 676 -34.48 -34.45 -4.47
C GLY A 676 -33.33 -33.50 -4.24
N ALA A 677 -32.51 -33.30 -5.27
CA ALA A 677 -31.30 -32.53 -5.14
C ALA A 677 -30.77 -31.95 -6.46
N TYR A 678 -29.98 -30.87 -6.32
CA TYR A 678 -29.20 -30.28 -7.40
C TYR A 678 -27.79 -29.96 -6.89
N LEU A 679 -26.77 -30.50 -7.54
CA LEU A 679 -25.37 -30.37 -7.20
C LEU A 679 -24.62 -29.69 -8.33
N ASP A 680 -24.06 -28.54 -8.10
CA ASP A 680 -23.07 -27.90 -8.99
C ASP A 680 -21.63 -28.36 -8.70
N GLY A 681 -21.41 -29.01 -7.59
CA GLY A 681 -20.18 -29.64 -7.12
C GLY A 681 -20.46 -30.51 -5.90
N GLY A 682 -19.41 -30.93 -5.20
CA GLY A 682 -19.53 -31.73 -3.97
C GLY A 682 -20.00 -33.16 -4.14
N ILE A 683 -20.44 -33.75 -3.03
CA ILE A 683 -20.66 -35.19 -2.94
C ILE A 683 -22.00 -35.50 -2.25
N VAL A 684 -22.76 -36.41 -2.83
CA VAL A 684 -23.83 -37.09 -2.13
C VAL A 684 -23.49 -38.59 -2.09
N THR A 685 -23.55 -39.18 -0.89
CA THR A 685 -23.17 -40.59 -0.73
C THR A 685 -24.04 -41.29 0.33
N HIS A 686 -24.16 -42.61 0.25
CA HIS A 686 -24.93 -43.41 1.20
C HIS A 686 -26.33 -42.87 1.49
N THR A 687 -27.01 -42.35 0.47
CA THR A 687 -28.24 -41.57 0.64
C THR A 687 -29.41 -42.24 -0.11
N VAL A 688 -30.57 -42.28 0.51
CA VAL A 688 -31.80 -42.82 -0.08
C VAL A 688 -32.68 -41.68 -0.57
N PHE A 689 -33.00 -41.68 -1.85
CA PHE A 689 -33.96 -40.75 -2.47
C PHE A 689 -35.28 -41.48 -2.70
N ARG A 690 -36.36 -41.05 -2.03
CA ARG A 690 -37.66 -41.69 -2.18
C ARG A 690 -38.80 -40.67 -2.15
N ARG A 691 -39.90 -40.99 -2.85
CA ARG A 691 -41.15 -40.20 -2.84
C ARG A 691 -40.93 -38.71 -3.20
N ASN A 692 -39.85 -38.36 -3.92
CA ASN A 692 -39.68 -37.03 -4.45
C ASN A 692 -40.43 -36.93 -5.78
N TRP A 693 -40.93 -35.73 -6.06
CA TRP A 693 -41.72 -35.51 -7.24
C TRP A 693 -41.53 -34.11 -7.85
N SER A 694 -41.67 -34.03 -9.15
CA SER A 694 -41.66 -32.76 -9.89
C SER A 694 -43.03 -32.51 -10.48
N GLY A 695 -43.39 -31.23 -10.58
CA GLY A 695 -44.64 -30.83 -11.20
C GLY A 695 -44.46 -29.46 -11.86
N SER A 696 -45.11 -29.21 -12.98
CA SER A 696 -45.15 -27.91 -13.59
C SER A 696 -46.60 -27.42 -13.69
N ALA A 697 -46.81 -26.17 -13.37
CA ALA A 697 -48.11 -25.50 -13.59
C ALA A 697 -48.31 -25.07 -15.05
N SER A 698 -47.27 -25.04 -15.88
CA SER A 698 -47.27 -24.53 -17.26
C SER A 698 -46.92 -25.59 -18.30
N ALA A 699 -47.77 -25.80 -19.28
CA ALA A 699 -47.64 -26.79 -20.35
C ALA A 699 -46.43 -26.56 -21.29
N ASN A 700 -45.77 -25.39 -21.23
CA ASN A 700 -44.72 -25.03 -22.17
C ASN A 700 -43.29 -25.24 -21.66
N TRP A 701 -43.07 -25.71 -20.44
CA TRP A 701 -41.80 -25.71 -19.78
C TRP A 701 -41.11 -27.07 -19.65
N ASP A 702 -41.66 -28.13 -20.29
CA ASP A 702 -41.31 -29.52 -19.99
C ASP A 702 -40.11 -30.09 -20.78
N LYS A 703 -39.59 -29.37 -21.75
CA LYS A 703 -38.55 -29.93 -22.63
C LYS A 703 -37.13 -29.86 -22.00
N GLY A 704 -36.61 -31.01 -21.68
CA GLY A 704 -35.18 -31.18 -21.33
C GLY A 704 -34.80 -31.08 -19.86
N ARG A 705 -35.76 -31.14 -18.92
CA ARG A 705 -35.51 -30.98 -17.49
C ARG A 705 -35.40 -32.29 -16.74
N ALA A 706 -34.52 -32.29 -15.71
CA ALA A 706 -34.35 -33.40 -14.79
C ALA A 706 -35.29 -33.27 -13.58
N GLY A 707 -36.06 -34.32 -13.34
CA GLY A 707 -37.04 -34.31 -12.25
C GLY A 707 -36.42 -34.51 -10.87
N LEU A 708 -35.55 -35.50 -10.70
CA LEU A 708 -35.13 -35.97 -9.37
C LEU A 708 -33.78 -35.45 -8.94
N LEU A 709 -32.76 -35.62 -9.76
CA LEU A 709 -31.37 -35.28 -9.43
C LEU A 709 -30.68 -34.67 -10.61
N VAL A 710 -29.90 -33.62 -10.36
CA VAL A 710 -28.94 -33.03 -11.32
C VAL A 710 -27.57 -33.05 -10.70
N LEU A 711 -26.59 -33.54 -11.44
CA LEU A 711 -25.16 -33.41 -11.15
C LEU A 711 -24.49 -32.63 -12.25
N ASN A 712 -23.82 -31.56 -11.88
CA ASN A 712 -23.04 -30.73 -12.79
C ASN A 712 -21.54 -30.69 -12.41
N ASN A 713 -20.74 -30.21 -13.32
CA ASN A 713 -19.30 -30.02 -13.13
C ASN A 713 -18.65 -31.32 -12.60
N SER A 714 -18.00 -31.23 -11.44
CA SER A 714 -17.32 -32.37 -10.78
C SER A 714 -18.15 -33.05 -9.66
N ALA A 715 -19.46 -32.82 -9.63
CA ALA A 715 -20.33 -33.41 -8.60
C ALA A 715 -20.31 -34.94 -8.62
N ARG A 716 -20.39 -35.55 -7.45
CA ARG A 716 -20.34 -36.98 -7.29
C ARG A 716 -21.56 -37.51 -6.56
N CYS A 717 -22.09 -38.68 -7.06
CA CYS A 717 -23.15 -39.43 -6.40
C CYS A 717 -22.70 -40.87 -6.29
N GLU A 718 -22.55 -41.39 -5.05
CA GLU A 718 -22.01 -42.74 -4.84
C GLU A 718 -22.80 -43.51 -3.76
N ASN A 719 -22.95 -44.78 -3.95
CA ASN A 719 -23.64 -45.69 -3.01
C ASN A 719 -25.06 -45.20 -2.63
N CYS A 720 -25.80 -44.66 -3.59
CA CYS A 720 -27.14 -44.10 -3.35
C CYS A 720 -28.25 -44.97 -3.93
N LEU A 721 -29.40 -44.99 -3.24
CA LEU A 721 -30.61 -45.63 -3.68
C LEU A 721 -31.65 -44.59 -4.13
N PHE A 722 -32.16 -44.74 -5.33
CA PHE A 722 -33.29 -43.97 -5.86
C PHE A 722 -34.49 -44.91 -6.04
N ALA A 723 -35.45 -44.86 -5.13
CA ALA A 723 -36.57 -45.79 -5.13
C ALA A 723 -37.93 -45.09 -5.01
N GLY A 724 -38.89 -45.44 -5.86
CA GLY A 724 -40.25 -44.95 -5.77
C GLY A 724 -40.42 -43.45 -5.91
N ASN A 725 -39.62 -42.80 -6.76
CA ASN A 725 -39.71 -41.38 -7.09
C ASN A 725 -40.57 -41.18 -8.34
N ASN A 726 -41.55 -40.28 -8.27
CA ASN A 726 -42.49 -40.03 -9.36
C ASN A 726 -42.31 -38.63 -9.92
N GLN A 727 -41.87 -38.53 -11.16
CA GLN A 727 -41.60 -37.25 -11.80
C GLN A 727 -42.69 -36.91 -12.81
N TYR A 728 -43.49 -35.92 -12.50
CA TYR A 728 -44.52 -35.44 -13.41
C TYR A 728 -43.96 -34.41 -14.37
N ARG A 729 -44.13 -34.60 -15.70
CA ARG A 729 -43.64 -33.73 -16.76
C ARG A 729 -42.12 -33.55 -16.84
N ALA A 730 -41.31 -34.37 -16.24
CA ALA A 730 -39.87 -34.43 -16.43
C ALA A 730 -39.48 -35.44 -17.51
N VAL A 731 -38.66 -35.03 -18.47
CA VAL A 731 -38.16 -35.92 -19.53
C VAL A 731 -36.96 -36.75 -19.10
N ARG A 732 -36.34 -36.39 -17.98
CA ARG A 732 -35.17 -37.06 -17.41
C ARG A 732 -35.41 -37.29 -15.92
N LEU A 733 -35.22 -38.52 -15.43
CA LEU A 733 -35.21 -38.74 -13.99
C LEU A 733 -33.98 -38.14 -13.33
N ILE A 734 -32.79 -38.50 -13.85
CA ILE A 734 -31.49 -38.00 -13.39
C ILE A 734 -30.73 -37.42 -14.58
N ASN A 735 -30.08 -36.28 -14.38
CA ASN A 735 -29.28 -35.59 -15.39
C ASN A 735 -27.83 -35.40 -14.91
N LEU A 736 -26.88 -35.91 -15.68
CA LEU A 736 -25.47 -35.88 -15.39
C LEU A 736 -24.74 -35.02 -16.44
N ASN A 737 -24.05 -33.99 -16.02
CA ASN A 737 -23.35 -33.02 -16.88
C ASN A 737 -21.90 -32.79 -16.42
N GLY A 738 -21.14 -32.15 -17.28
CA GLY A 738 -19.74 -31.80 -16.99
C GLY A 738 -18.86 -33.03 -16.86
N THR A 739 -18.12 -33.13 -15.79
CA THR A 739 -17.25 -34.26 -15.42
C THR A 739 -17.79 -35.01 -14.20
N SER A 740 -19.10 -34.95 -14.01
CA SER A 740 -19.74 -35.57 -12.83
C SER A 740 -19.58 -37.09 -12.83
N VAL A 741 -19.69 -37.68 -11.64
CA VAL A 741 -19.46 -39.10 -11.43
C VAL A 741 -20.68 -39.71 -10.71
N MET A 742 -21.20 -40.84 -11.24
CA MET A 742 -22.21 -41.64 -10.56
C MET A 742 -21.73 -43.08 -10.45
N ARG A 743 -21.57 -43.59 -9.22
CA ARG A 743 -21.04 -44.94 -8.96
C ARG A 743 -21.84 -45.70 -7.92
N ASN A 744 -21.87 -46.99 -8.09
CA ASN A 744 -22.49 -47.90 -7.11
C ASN A 744 -23.90 -47.45 -6.71
N CYS A 745 -24.73 -47.04 -7.64
CA CYS A 745 -26.09 -46.58 -7.37
C CYS A 745 -27.15 -47.54 -7.89
N THR A 746 -28.30 -47.55 -7.21
CA THR A 746 -29.46 -48.36 -7.60
C THR A 746 -30.65 -47.42 -7.88
N ILE A 747 -31.20 -47.49 -9.07
CA ILE A 747 -32.35 -46.71 -9.54
C ILE A 747 -33.48 -47.67 -9.83
N VAL A 748 -34.52 -47.66 -8.95
CA VAL A 748 -35.57 -48.69 -9.01
C VAL A 748 -36.97 -48.14 -8.79
N ASN A 749 -37.96 -48.71 -9.46
CA ASN A 749 -39.37 -48.41 -9.27
C ASN A 749 -39.68 -46.92 -9.27
N CYS A 750 -39.01 -46.17 -10.12
CA CYS A 750 -39.24 -44.75 -10.36
C CYS A 750 -40.09 -44.53 -11.62
N SER A 751 -40.82 -43.43 -11.67
CA SER A 751 -41.66 -43.19 -12.84
C SER A 751 -41.49 -41.75 -13.38
N LEU A 752 -41.63 -41.63 -14.68
CA LEU A 752 -41.81 -40.38 -15.39
C LEU A 752 -43.25 -40.29 -15.91
N SER A 753 -43.85 -39.11 -15.90
CA SER A 753 -45.19 -38.91 -16.50
C SER A 753 -45.10 -37.82 -17.55
N VAL A 754 -44.85 -38.18 -18.80
CA VAL A 754 -44.68 -37.27 -19.91
C VAL A 754 -45.75 -37.54 -20.98
N THR A 755 -46.57 -36.54 -21.25
CA THR A 755 -47.72 -36.62 -22.16
C THR A 755 -47.39 -36.27 -23.61
N ASN A 756 -46.11 -35.93 -23.95
CA ASN A 756 -45.77 -35.41 -25.27
C ASN A 756 -45.18 -36.48 -26.20
N GLU A 757 -45.48 -36.42 -27.47
CA GLU A 757 -45.21 -37.41 -28.51
C GLU A 757 -43.74 -37.69 -28.85
N ASP A 758 -42.79 -36.91 -28.29
CA ASP A 758 -41.36 -37.10 -28.50
C ASP A 758 -40.76 -38.13 -27.54
N CYS A 759 -41.13 -39.37 -27.66
CA CYS A 759 -40.69 -40.54 -26.87
C CYS A 759 -39.18 -40.82 -26.97
N SER A 760 -38.48 -40.23 -27.91
CA SER A 760 -37.03 -40.42 -28.12
C SER A 760 -36.15 -39.83 -27.02
N SER A 761 -36.69 -38.91 -26.20
CA SER A 761 -35.98 -38.10 -25.20
C SER A 761 -36.10 -38.59 -23.74
N TRP A 762 -36.97 -39.56 -23.46
CA TRP A 762 -37.20 -40.00 -22.08
C TRP A 762 -36.04 -40.81 -21.53
N SER A 763 -35.58 -40.43 -20.35
CA SER A 763 -34.38 -40.99 -19.80
C SER A 763 -34.48 -41.24 -18.31
N ALA A 764 -34.19 -42.48 -17.91
CA ALA A 764 -33.90 -42.79 -16.53
C ALA A 764 -32.62 -42.07 -16.08
N LEU A 765 -31.63 -41.98 -16.99
CA LEU A 765 -30.32 -41.39 -16.74
C LEU A 765 -29.78 -40.71 -18.02
N ASN A 766 -29.66 -39.43 -18.05
CA ASN A 766 -29.01 -38.70 -19.15
C ASN A 766 -27.52 -38.49 -18.85
N ILE A 767 -26.66 -38.94 -19.79
CA ILE A 767 -25.20 -38.99 -19.62
C ILE A 767 -24.54 -38.06 -20.63
N ALA A 768 -23.94 -36.96 -20.17
CA ALA A 768 -23.10 -36.08 -21.03
C ALA A 768 -21.73 -36.72 -21.32
N SER A 769 -21.00 -36.20 -22.30
CA SER A 769 -19.77 -36.81 -22.83
C SER A 769 -18.63 -36.93 -21.81
N GLY A 770 -18.53 -36.00 -20.85
CA GLY A 770 -17.48 -36.00 -19.82
C GLY A 770 -17.80 -36.78 -18.55
N VAL A 771 -19.00 -37.36 -18.47
CA VAL A 771 -19.52 -38.00 -17.26
C VAL A 771 -19.01 -39.45 -17.14
N MET A 772 -18.81 -39.91 -15.91
CA MET A 772 -18.54 -41.32 -15.60
C MET A 772 -19.71 -41.93 -14.86
N VAL A 773 -20.23 -43.07 -15.38
CA VAL A 773 -21.25 -43.88 -14.74
C VAL A 773 -20.74 -45.28 -14.61
N GLN A 774 -20.64 -45.84 -13.39
CA GLN A 774 -20.02 -47.12 -13.14
C GLN A 774 -20.77 -47.90 -12.05
N ASN A 775 -20.98 -49.15 -12.25
CA ASN A 775 -21.66 -50.08 -11.31
C ASN A 775 -23.07 -49.58 -10.95
N VAL A 776 -23.83 -49.10 -11.90
CA VAL A 776 -25.18 -48.57 -11.69
C VAL A 776 -26.21 -49.58 -12.23
N VAL A 777 -27.23 -49.93 -11.42
CA VAL A 777 -28.35 -50.72 -11.85
C VAL A 777 -29.60 -49.86 -12.02
N ILE A 778 -30.32 -50.08 -13.12
CA ILE A 778 -31.59 -49.39 -13.44
C ILE A 778 -32.64 -50.46 -13.70
N ALA A 779 -33.68 -50.52 -12.88
CA ALA A 779 -34.75 -51.47 -12.99
C ALA A 779 -36.14 -50.89 -12.61
N GLY A 780 -37.18 -51.24 -13.32
CA GLY A 780 -38.52 -50.79 -13.05
C GLY A 780 -38.76 -49.30 -13.22
N VAL A 781 -37.95 -48.61 -14.02
CA VAL A 781 -38.14 -47.17 -14.33
C VAL A 781 -39.03 -47.08 -15.56
N THR A 782 -40.25 -46.54 -15.42
CA THR A 782 -41.28 -46.52 -16.47
C THR A 782 -41.83 -45.13 -16.73
N ASN A 783 -42.32 -44.91 -17.95
CA ASN A 783 -43.21 -43.80 -18.23
C ASN A 783 -44.65 -44.20 -17.88
N THR A 784 -45.34 -43.46 -17.05
CA THR A 784 -46.69 -43.79 -16.59
C THR A 784 -47.76 -43.64 -17.65
N VAL A 785 -47.50 -42.94 -18.75
CA VAL A 785 -48.48 -42.70 -19.82
C VAL A 785 -48.64 -43.91 -20.75
N ASP A 786 -47.55 -44.58 -21.09
CA ASP A 786 -47.53 -45.67 -22.06
C ASP A 786 -46.95 -46.97 -21.47
N GLY A 787 -46.49 -46.94 -20.23
CA GLY A 787 -45.84 -48.06 -19.56
C GLY A 787 -44.45 -48.41 -20.11
N ALA A 788 -43.92 -47.62 -21.03
CA ALA A 788 -42.61 -47.89 -21.62
C ALA A 788 -41.47 -47.76 -20.60
N LYS A 789 -40.51 -48.66 -20.67
CA LYS A 789 -39.32 -48.59 -19.81
C LYS A 789 -38.38 -47.44 -20.21
N CYS A 790 -37.99 -46.65 -19.23
CA CYS A 790 -37.06 -45.53 -19.42
C CYS A 790 -35.62 -46.04 -19.33
N LYS A 791 -34.79 -45.56 -20.24
CA LYS A 791 -33.42 -46.03 -20.50
C LYS A 791 -32.39 -44.92 -20.26
N PRO A 792 -31.09 -45.28 -20.12
CA PRO A 792 -30.00 -44.31 -20.24
C PRO A 792 -29.98 -43.71 -21.66
N THR A 793 -29.70 -42.38 -21.72
CA THR A 793 -29.57 -41.63 -22.97
C THR A 793 -28.24 -40.86 -22.99
N GLY A 794 -27.91 -40.23 -24.10
CA GLY A 794 -26.66 -39.47 -24.28
C GLY A 794 -25.47 -40.38 -24.56
N THR A 795 -24.32 -40.15 -23.91
CA THR A 795 -23.07 -40.91 -24.18
C THR A 795 -23.06 -42.24 -23.44
N ARG A 796 -23.79 -43.22 -23.98
CA ARG A 796 -23.97 -44.54 -23.35
C ARG A 796 -22.67 -45.32 -23.18
N ALA A 797 -21.62 -45.02 -23.95
CA ALA A 797 -20.29 -45.61 -23.76
C ALA A 797 -19.69 -45.36 -22.37
N ASN A 798 -20.16 -44.34 -21.67
CA ASN A 798 -19.76 -44.01 -20.30
C ASN A 798 -20.55 -44.81 -19.21
N PHE A 799 -21.51 -45.67 -19.60
CA PHE A 799 -22.25 -46.53 -18.69
C PHE A 799 -21.50 -47.87 -18.56
N VAL A 800 -20.51 -47.92 -17.69
CA VAL A 800 -19.56 -49.05 -17.56
C VAL A 800 -19.95 -49.96 -16.40
N ASN A 801 -19.85 -51.26 -16.59
CA ASN A 801 -20.24 -52.27 -15.60
C ASN A 801 -21.65 -52.00 -15.03
N GLY A 802 -22.59 -51.60 -15.86
CA GLY A 802 -23.96 -51.30 -15.48
C GLY A 802 -24.89 -52.46 -15.65
N ALA A 803 -26.12 -52.32 -15.10
CA ALA A 803 -27.17 -53.32 -15.29
C ALA A 803 -28.51 -52.67 -15.62
N LEU A 804 -29.27 -53.28 -16.54
CA LEU A 804 -30.56 -52.83 -17.04
C LEU A 804 -31.58 -53.93 -17.01
N ASP A 805 -32.83 -53.65 -16.63
CA ASP A 805 -33.91 -54.64 -16.54
C ASP A 805 -34.57 -54.99 -17.89
N SER A 806 -34.09 -54.39 -18.99
CA SER A 806 -34.57 -54.73 -20.34
C SER A 806 -33.52 -54.36 -21.39
N SER A 807 -33.46 -55.19 -22.43
CA SER A 807 -32.79 -54.86 -23.67
C SER A 807 -33.55 -53.74 -24.37
N ILE A 808 -32.83 -52.84 -25.02
CA ILE A 808 -33.41 -51.74 -25.78
C ILE A 808 -33.04 -52.00 -27.24
N GLU A 809 -34.03 -52.34 -28.02
CA GLU A 809 -33.87 -52.62 -29.44
C GLU A 809 -33.23 -51.41 -30.18
N GLY A 810 -32.21 -51.65 -30.99
CA GLY A 810 -31.53 -50.59 -31.73
C GLY A 810 -30.56 -49.69 -30.93
N THR A 811 -30.17 -50.04 -29.69
CA THR A 811 -29.24 -49.26 -28.86
C THR A 811 -28.03 -50.09 -28.43
N THR A 812 -26.80 -49.53 -28.57
CA THR A 812 -25.56 -50.17 -28.14
C THR A 812 -25.15 -49.64 -26.77
N PHE A 813 -24.98 -50.54 -25.82
CA PHE A 813 -24.32 -50.29 -24.53
C PHE A 813 -22.94 -50.96 -24.53
N PRO A 814 -22.05 -50.58 -23.58
CA PRO A 814 -20.80 -51.33 -23.38
C PRO A 814 -21.05 -52.84 -23.20
N ALA A 815 -20.11 -53.66 -23.68
CA ALA A 815 -20.25 -55.13 -23.67
C ALA A 815 -20.33 -55.75 -22.25
N ASP A 816 -19.92 -55.01 -21.23
CA ASP A 816 -19.98 -55.35 -19.81
C ASP A 816 -21.33 -54.96 -19.17
N THR A 817 -22.27 -54.42 -19.94
CA THR A 817 -23.63 -54.13 -19.44
C THR A 817 -24.47 -55.40 -19.31
N ILE A 818 -24.95 -55.61 -18.11
CA ILE A 818 -25.82 -56.79 -17.81
C ILE A 818 -27.28 -56.42 -18.15
N VAL A 819 -27.93 -57.26 -18.88
CA VAL A 819 -29.35 -57.15 -19.16
C VAL A 819 -30.09 -58.39 -18.61
N GLY A 820 -31.15 -58.17 -17.80
CA GLY A 820 -31.91 -59.26 -17.18
C GLY A 820 -33.19 -58.74 -16.56
N ALA A 821 -34.05 -59.64 -16.09
CA ALA A 821 -35.30 -59.33 -15.39
C ALA A 821 -34.98 -58.71 -14.01
N ALA A 822 -35.72 -57.67 -13.59
CA ALA A 822 -35.51 -57.01 -12.31
C ALA A 822 -35.55 -57.95 -11.11
N GLU A 823 -36.41 -58.93 -11.20
CA GLU A 823 -36.59 -60.01 -10.18
C GLU A 823 -35.32 -60.87 -10.06
N SER A 824 -34.54 -61.03 -11.12
CA SER A 824 -33.27 -61.77 -11.08
C SER A 824 -32.11 -60.99 -10.48
N PHE A 825 -32.23 -59.70 -10.45
CA PHE A 825 -31.18 -58.80 -9.93
C PHE A 825 -31.15 -58.74 -8.40
N PHE A 826 -32.36 -58.72 -7.79
CA PHE A 826 -32.49 -58.38 -6.37
C PHE A 826 -33.06 -59.63 -5.59
N LYS A 827 -32.76 -59.62 -4.31
CA LYS A 827 -33.16 -60.68 -3.40
C LYS A 827 -34.69 -60.79 -3.24
N ASP A 828 -35.39 -59.64 -3.13
CA ASP A 828 -36.85 -59.57 -3.10
C ASP A 828 -37.31 -58.19 -3.66
N TYR A 829 -37.31 -58.12 -4.98
CA TYR A 829 -37.68 -56.93 -5.72
C TYR A 829 -39.12 -56.47 -5.43
N ALA A 830 -40.04 -57.41 -5.32
CA ALA A 830 -41.47 -57.16 -5.13
C ALA A 830 -41.75 -56.47 -3.77
N ASN A 831 -40.99 -56.82 -2.73
CA ASN A 831 -41.13 -56.26 -1.39
C ASN A 831 -40.12 -55.14 -1.07
N GLY A 832 -39.32 -54.70 -2.07
CA GLY A 832 -38.41 -53.60 -1.92
C GLY A 832 -37.05 -53.89 -1.28
N ASP A 833 -36.69 -55.23 -1.20
CA ASP A 833 -35.31 -55.59 -0.85
C ASP A 833 -34.43 -55.59 -2.12
N TYR A 834 -33.76 -54.46 -2.32
CA TYR A 834 -32.88 -54.22 -3.47
C TYR A 834 -31.43 -54.69 -3.26
N THR A 835 -31.20 -55.55 -2.24
CA THR A 835 -29.92 -56.24 -2.10
C THR A 835 -29.72 -57.17 -3.30
N PRO A 836 -28.55 -57.23 -3.91
CA PRO A 836 -28.31 -58.19 -5.01
C PRO A 836 -28.64 -59.61 -4.61
N ALA A 837 -29.30 -60.34 -5.51
CA ALA A 837 -29.57 -61.80 -5.29
C ALA A 837 -28.23 -62.56 -5.21
N SER A 838 -28.08 -63.39 -4.17
CA SER A 838 -26.84 -64.17 -4.01
C SER A 838 -26.67 -65.15 -5.22
N GLY A 839 -25.50 -65.02 -5.88
CA GLY A 839 -25.22 -65.70 -7.12
C GLY A 839 -26.02 -65.20 -8.34
N GLY A 840 -26.79 -64.07 -8.19
CA GLY A 840 -27.51 -63.47 -9.29
C GLY A 840 -26.58 -62.60 -10.20
N PRO A 841 -27.17 -61.98 -11.23
CA PRO A 841 -26.38 -61.25 -12.24
C PRO A 841 -25.58 -60.11 -11.70
N LEU A 842 -25.99 -59.43 -10.61
CA LEU A 842 -25.29 -58.31 -10.01
C LEU A 842 -24.17 -58.71 -9.03
N TYR A 843 -24.21 -59.97 -8.58
CA TYR A 843 -23.33 -60.52 -7.56
C TYR A 843 -21.86 -60.58 -8.05
N ASN A 844 -20.90 -59.92 -7.38
CA ASN A 844 -19.49 -59.81 -7.75
C ASN A 844 -19.27 -59.34 -9.20
N ALA A 845 -20.20 -58.64 -9.80
CA ALA A 845 -20.15 -58.23 -11.19
C ALA A 845 -19.63 -56.78 -11.36
N GLY A 846 -19.60 -55.99 -10.29
CA GLY A 846 -19.09 -54.61 -10.33
C GLY A 846 -17.57 -54.53 -10.47
N ALA A 847 -17.07 -53.45 -10.96
CA ALA A 847 -15.65 -53.15 -11.05
C ALA A 847 -15.14 -52.41 -9.79
N ASN A 848 -14.06 -52.91 -9.22
CA ASN A 848 -13.36 -52.19 -8.14
C ASN A 848 -12.69 -50.93 -8.67
N TYR A 849 -12.57 -49.91 -7.87
CA TYR A 849 -11.87 -48.65 -8.19
C TYR A 849 -11.20 -48.06 -6.97
N GLU A 850 -10.19 -47.25 -7.19
CA GLU A 850 -9.47 -46.56 -6.13
C GLU A 850 -10.37 -45.54 -5.41
N GLY A 851 -10.29 -45.47 -4.08
CA GLY A 851 -11.10 -44.57 -3.25
C GLY A 851 -12.57 -44.96 -3.12
N MET A 852 -12.96 -46.22 -3.44
CA MET A 852 -14.31 -46.69 -3.17
C MET A 852 -14.59 -46.76 -1.67
N ALA A 853 -15.84 -46.52 -1.27
CA ALA A 853 -16.27 -46.63 0.12
C ALA A 853 -16.00 -48.03 0.67
N SER A 854 -15.63 -48.13 1.95
CA SER A 854 -15.39 -49.40 2.63
C SER A 854 -16.67 -50.18 2.93
N VAL A 855 -17.81 -49.48 2.97
CA VAL A 855 -19.14 -50.04 3.25
C VAL A 855 -20.12 -49.68 2.15
N ASP A 856 -21.17 -50.51 2.05
CA ASP A 856 -22.33 -50.29 1.18
C ASP A 856 -23.38 -49.37 1.86
N LEU A 857 -24.51 -49.13 1.20
CA LEU A 857 -25.59 -48.25 1.75
C LEU A 857 -26.19 -48.82 3.06
N ALA A 858 -26.10 -50.11 3.31
CA ALA A 858 -26.59 -50.73 4.55
C ALA A 858 -25.50 -50.82 5.63
N GLY A 859 -24.30 -50.27 5.41
CA GLY A 859 -23.17 -50.35 6.32
C GLY A 859 -22.39 -51.67 6.28
N ASN A 860 -22.70 -52.57 5.33
CA ASN A 860 -21.97 -53.81 5.19
C ASN A 860 -20.65 -53.56 4.45
N LYS A 861 -19.65 -54.45 4.67
CA LYS A 861 -18.38 -54.38 3.97
C LYS A 861 -18.60 -54.39 2.45
N ARG A 862 -18.08 -53.39 1.75
CA ARG A 862 -18.31 -53.15 0.32
C ARG A 862 -17.61 -54.21 -0.57
N LEU A 863 -16.38 -54.60 -0.25
CA LEU A 863 -15.68 -55.63 -0.99
C LEU A 863 -15.77 -56.99 -0.28
N VAL A 864 -16.62 -57.85 -0.78
CA VAL A 864 -16.78 -59.25 -0.31
C VAL A 864 -16.32 -60.20 -1.43
N GLY A 865 -15.09 -60.73 -1.32
CA GLY A 865 -14.47 -61.50 -2.40
C GLY A 865 -13.51 -60.66 -3.23
N SER A 866 -13.45 -60.89 -4.55
CA SER A 866 -12.51 -60.20 -5.47
C SER A 866 -13.09 -58.97 -6.17
N ARG A 867 -14.40 -58.83 -6.22
CA ARG A 867 -15.14 -57.78 -6.90
C ARG A 867 -16.34 -57.35 -6.04
N ILE A 868 -16.74 -56.12 -6.21
CA ILE A 868 -17.96 -55.59 -5.59
C ILE A 868 -19.20 -55.98 -6.39
N ASP A 869 -20.36 -55.89 -5.79
CA ASP A 869 -21.64 -56.02 -6.48
C ASP A 869 -21.99 -54.75 -7.27
N ILE A 870 -22.83 -54.89 -8.30
CA ILE A 870 -23.37 -53.72 -9.01
C ILE A 870 -24.55 -53.16 -8.20
N GLY A 871 -24.55 -51.85 -7.98
CA GLY A 871 -25.59 -51.15 -7.22
C GLY A 871 -25.09 -50.66 -5.85
N CYS A 872 -26.01 -50.15 -5.01
CA CYS A 872 -25.68 -49.55 -3.73
C CYS A 872 -25.53 -50.50 -2.54
N TYR A 873 -25.88 -51.79 -2.73
CA TYR A 873 -25.80 -52.82 -1.71
C TYR A 873 -24.88 -53.97 -2.10
N GLU A 874 -24.37 -54.69 -1.11
CA GLU A 874 -23.64 -55.96 -1.26
C GLU A 874 -24.49 -57.11 -0.77
N ALA A 875 -24.52 -58.20 -1.53
CA ALA A 875 -25.15 -59.43 -1.11
C ALA A 875 -24.41 -60.04 0.09
N ARG A 876 -25.12 -60.32 1.12
CA ARG A 876 -24.56 -61.06 2.26
C ARG A 876 -24.35 -62.54 1.85
N SER A 877 -23.13 -63.03 1.92
CA SER A 877 -22.87 -64.47 1.89
C SER A 877 -23.56 -65.03 3.13
N SER A 878 -24.47 -65.92 2.91
CA SER A 878 -25.00 -66.77 3.99
C SER A 878 -23.82 -67.66 4.44
N SER A 879 -23.12 -67.23 5.47
CA SER A 879 -22.08 -68.06 6.09
C SER A 879 -22.80 -69.23 6.75
N LEU A 880 -22.64 -70.34 6.16
CA LEU A 880 -23.00 -71.63 6.83
C LEU A 880 -21.97 -71.75 7.99
N VAL A 881 -22.37 -71.42 9.20
CA VAL A 881 -21.59 -71.78 10.38
C VAL A 881 -21.80 -73.27 10.61
N LEU A 882 -20.90 -74.04 10.04
CA LEU A 882 -20.86 -75.50 10.36
C LEU A 882 -20.29 -75.62 11.78
N ILE A 883 -21.16 -75.69 12.78
CA ILE A 883 -20.81 -76.12 14.13
C ILE A 883 -20.58 -77.60 14.09
N VAL A 884 -19.31 -77.99 13.87
CA VAL A 884 -18.93 -79.41 14.11
C VAL A 884 -18.84 -79.58 15.63
N ARG A 885 -19.78 -80.31 16.21
CA ARG A 885 -19.71 -80.75 17.60
C ARG A 885 -18.80 -81.99 17.77
#